data_bb391d0bcd385e82fd429155d91adc7f
#
_entry.id   bb391d0bcd385e82fd429155d91adc7f
#
_cell.length_a   1.000
_cell.length_b   1.000
_cell.length_c   1.000
_cell.angle_alpha   90.00
_cell.angle_beta   90.00
_cell.angle_gamma   90.00
#
_symmetry.space_group_name_H-M   'P 1'
#
loop_
_entity.id
_entity.type
_entity.pdbx_description
1 polymer ?
#
loop_
_entity_poly.entity_id
_entity_poly.type
_entity_poly.pdbx_seq_one_letter_code
_entity_poly.pdbx_strand_id
1 'polypeptide(L)'
;MCLLALFATAIPPGISSAQTIVVDTTPAHATNHFIPSKTLGAGIDRVPTNALDKTLDNPATLKEVLSAGWQPVTYRQNTDLQVEAWHWNPNGTWSDPGKKEGYFTGAATPTDFIRYSYGYSLPHRGGDSGSGYSRLTDGDTSTYWKSDPYLASQFTGEPDAMHPQWAVIDLRNYENIDTLRINWASPYATHYLVQYWTGRDPFGGPTQGIWQTFPHGQVESGKGGIETIHLTDQLISVRFIRILMTQSSNTCDTHGSSDSRNCVGYAVNELYAGTTTPDGEFHDLLRHTADREHTFTLTSSVDSWHTSADMLGNAGTQLGFDLFYKSGITQGLPAIVPIAMAYDNPDNAAAEIKYLEARHYPISYVEMGEEVDGQYMSPEDYGALYLEFATALHRVDPSLKLGGPSFQGENTDILFWPNQNGNASWLSRFLEYLKAHDRMRDLAFFSFEHYPYDPCLNTWDRLYEEPQLVANIMRTWYNDGVPTTMPMLITESNLSPRATESMMDMFGGLWLADYIGSFLDVGGNGVYYFHYLPLKMEEGCNGSQGTFGMFTVNADYGIEQPLSQYFASRMINYEWLQHDGASHTMFPSTGTYNDGAGHTLVTSYAVQRPDGTWSVMLVNRDQHNAHRVGIVFKNSATKTENYFTGTVDAAYFGPEQYKWHPAQQIVDPSHFPLEPKSPLQQYKPGYAEPDGPIKEATLPGDRSTEYELPASSIVVLRGKLNSNGK
;
A
#
# COMPACT_ATOMS: atom_id res chain seq x y z
N MET A 1 46.51 -34.00 47.49
CA MET A 1 45.97 -33.34 46.31
C MET A 1 45.14 -34.39 45.55
N CYS A 2 43.84 -34.43 45.83
CA CYS A 2 42.90 -35.28 45.07
C CYS A 2 42.23 -34.43 43.99
N LEU A 3 42.42 -34.77 42.74
CA LEU A 3 41.65 -34.21 41.60
C LEU A 3 40.28 -34.90 41.57
N LEU A 4 39.22 -34.13 41.78
CA LEU A 4 37.86 -34.54 41.43
C LEU A 4 37.62 -34.18 39.97
N ALA A 5 37.45 -35.21 39.12
CA ALA A 5 36.95 -35.04 37.74
C ALA A 5 35.43 -34.94 37.79
N LEU A 6 34.90 -33.76 37.43
CA LEU A 6 33.47 -33.59 37.15
C LEU A 6 33.15 -34.16 35.76
N PHE A 7 32.43 -35.26 35.73
CA PHE A 7 31.73 -35.70 34.51
C PHE A 7 30.47 -34.88 34.32
N ALA A 8 30.49 -33.96 33.36
CA ALA A 8 29.28 -33.34 32.87
C ALA A 8 28.53 -34.38 32.01
N THR A 9 27.47 -34.94 32.53
CA THR A 9 26.54 -35.73 31.73
C THR A 9 25.76 -34.76 30.84
N ALA A 10 26.00 -34.78 29.52
CA ALA A 10 25.15 -34.12 28.55
C ALA A 10 23.74 -34.74 28.67
N ILE A 11 22.77 -33.95 29.15
CA ILE A 11 21.36 -34.30 29.10
C ILE A 11 20.99 -34.28 27.59
N PRO A 12 20.45 -35.37 27.01
CA PRO A 12 19.93 -35.34 25.66
C PRO A 12 18.81 -34.30 25.59
N PRO A 13 18.66 -33.56 24.47
CA PRO A 13 17.53 -32.63 24.31
C PRO A 13 16.23 -33.39 24.54
N GLY A 14 15.46 -32.94 25.52
CA GLY A 14 14.19 -33.55 25.90
C GLY A 14 13.26 -33.54 24.69
N ILE A 15 12.80 -34.72 24.27
CA ILE A 15 11.71 -34.85 23.30
C ILE A 15 10.49 -34.23 24.01
N SER A 16 10.11 -33.02 23.59
CA SER A 16 8.87 -32.39 24.03
C SER A 16 7.71 -33.34 23.68
N SER A 17 6.83 -33.65 24.64
CA SER A 17 5.64 -34.44 24.35
C SER A 17 4.79 -33.74 23.29
N ALA A 18 4.27 -34.50 22.32
CA ALA A 18 3.41 -33.95 21.27
C ALA A 18 2.24 -33.17 21.89
N GLN A 19 1.98 -31.98 21.35
CA GLN A 19 0.83 -31.17 21.71
C GLN A 19 -0.29 -31.39 20.70
N THR A 20 -1.52 -31.10 21.12
CA THR A 20 -2.71 -31.32 20.28
C THR A 20 -3.22 -30.02 19.73
N ILE A 21 -3.31 -29.94 18.40
CA ILE A 21 -4.04 -28.90 17.68
C ILE A 21 -5.51 -29.31 17.62
N VAL A 22 -6.39 -28.42 18.04
CA VAL A 22 -7.83 -28.61 17.97
C VAL A 22 -8.40 -27.72 16.87
N VAL A 23 -9.06 -28.36 15.90
CA VAL A 23 -9.83 -27.69 14.85
C VAL A 23 -11.31 -27.74 15.23
N ASP A 24 -11.95 -26.58 15.38
CA ASP A 24 -13.38 -26.51 15.68
C ASP A 24 -14.19 -26.61 14.38
N THR A 25 -14.78 -27.76 14.13
CA THR A 25 -15.58 -28.05 12.92
C THR A 25 -17.08 -27.78 13.10
N THR A 26 -17.45 -27.02 14.12
CA THR A 26 -18.84 -26.60 14.32
C THR A 26 -19.25 -25.65 13.19
N PRO A 27 -20.24 -25.94 12.36
CA PRO A 27 -20.53 -25.14 11.18
C PRO A 27 -20.84 -23.67 11.46
N ALA A 28 -21.45 -23.38 12.61
CA ALA A 28 -21.73 -21.99 13.03
C ALA A 28 -20.48 -21.21 13.48
N HIS A 29 -19.34 -21.88 13.64
CA HIS A 29 -18.07 -21.28 14.04
C HIS A 29 -17.12 -21.10 12.86
N ALA A 30 -17.53 -21.41 11.63
CA ALA A 30 -16.73 -21.14 10.44
C ALA A 30 -16.32 -19.65 10.43
N THR A 31 -15.03 -19.38 10.28
CA THR A 31 -14.47 -18.03 10.32
C THR A 31 -14.53 -17.34 8.97
N ASN A 32 -14.47 -18.12 7.87
CA ASN A 32 -14.51 -17.56 6.53
C ASN A 32 -15.06 -18.56 5.49
N HIS A 33 -15.60 -18.00 4.39
CA HIS A 33 -15.94 -18.71 3.17
C HIS A 33 -15.33 -17.96 2.00
N PHE A 34 -14.43 -18.58 1.26
CA PHE A 34 -13.73 -17.90 0.19
C PHE A 34 -13.45 -18.81 -1.02
N ILE A 35 -13.24 -18.18 -2.17
CA ILE A 35 -12.85 -18.84 -3.43
C ILE A 35 -11.42 -18.38 -3.74
N PRO A 36 -10.41 -19.25 -3.74
CA PRO A 36 -9.01 -18.87 -3.94
C PRO A 36 -8.77 -17.98 -5.16
N SER A 37 -9.37 -18.30 -6.30
CA SER A 37 -9.28 -17.52 -7.54
C SER A 37 -9.92 -16.12 -7.50
N LYS A 38 -10.55 -15.74 -6.40
CA LYS A 38 -11.09 -14.39 -6.15
C LYS A 38 -10.43 -13.69 -4.97
N THR A 39 -9.75 -14.46 -4.12
CA THR A 39 -9.24 -14.01 -2.80
C THR A 39 -7.73 -13.91 -2.76
N LEU A 40 -7.02 -14.81 -3.45
CA LEU A 40 -5.55 -14.88 -3.40
C LEU A 40 -4.96 -14.36 -4.70
N GLY A 41 -4.68 -13.08 -4.73
CA GLY A 41 -4.18 -12.33 -5.86
C GLY A 41 -2.75 -11.84 -5.70
N ALA A 42 -2.31 -11.10 -6.70
CA ALA A 42 -1.03 -10.40 -6.68
C ALA A 42 -1.13 -9.05 -7.37
N GLY A 43 -0.26 -8.11 -7.00
CA GLY A 43 -0.24 -6.75 -7.50
C GLY A 43 0.89 -6.50 -8.49
N ILE A 44 0.61 -5.62 -9.45
CA ILE A 44 1.58 -5.06 -10.40
C ILE A 44 1.46 -3.55 -10.38
N ASP A 45 2.55 -2.86 -10.09
CA ASP A 45 2.64 -1.41 -10.22
C ASP A 45 4.11 -0.98 -10.39
N ARG A 46 4.32 0.27 -10.78
CA ARG A 46 5.66 0.92 -10.86
C ARG A 46 6.75 0.11 -11.57
N VAL A 47 6.37 -0.66 -12.58
CA VAL A 47 7.32 -1.52 -13.30
C VAL A 47 8.07 -0.72 -14.36
N PRO A 48 9.41 -0.68 -14.31
CA PRO A 48 10.21 0.01 -15.32
C PRO A 48 9.96 -0.52 -16.74
N THR A 49 9.91 0.36 -17.73
CA THR A 49 9.63 0.00 -19.13
C THR A 49 10.50 -1.16 -19.66
N ASN A 50 11.80 -1.15 -19.32
CA ASN A 50 12.72 -2.21 -19.72
C ASN A 50 12.44 -3.57 -19.05
N ALA A 51 11.83 -3.58 -17.87
CA ALA A 51 11.36 -4.79 -17.23
C ALA A 51 10.10 -5.33 -17.90
N LEU A 52 9.14 -4.45 -18.24
CA LEU A 52 7.89 -4.83 -18.90
C LEU A 52 8.12 -5.61 -20.17
N ASP A 53 9.00 -5.11 -21.04
CA ASP A 53 9.31 -5.74 -22.33
C ASP A 53 9.95 -7.12 -22.19
N LYS A 54 10.71 -7.32 -21.11
CA LYS A 54 11.45 -8.56 -20.89
C LYS A 54 10.67 -9.60 -20.08
N THR A 55 9.68 -9.18 -19.30
CA THR A 55 8.87 -10.07 -18.47
C THR A 55 7.55 -10.44 -19.12
N LEU A 56 6.74 -9.47 -19.52
CA LEU A 56 5.40 -9.72 -20.06
C LEU A 56 5.40 -10.23 -21.50
N ASP A 57 6.40 -9.87 -22.30
CA ASP A 57 6.60 -10.39 -23.67
C ASP A 57 7.40 -11.71 -23.68
N ASN A 58 7.83 -12.21 -22.52
CA ASN A 58 8.57 -13.47 -22.39
C ASN A 58 7.67 -14.59 -21.83
N PRO A 59 7.17 -15.51 -22.68
CA PRO A 59 6.29 -16.58 -22.23
C PRO A 59 6.92 -17.52 -21.19
N ALA A 60 8.25 -17.68 -21.19
CA ALA A 60 8.93 -18.52 -20.20
C ALA A 60 8.92 -17.85 -18.82
N THR A 61 9.28 -16.57 -18.75
CA THR A 61 9.20 -15.79 -17.50
C THR A 61 7.77 -15.75 -16.97
N LEU A 62 6.80 -15.48 -17.84
CA LEU A 62 5.40 -15.42 -17.44
C LEU A 62 4.90 -16.77 -16.89
N LYS A 63 5.29 -17.88 -17.51
CA LYS A 63 4.95 -19.23 -17.03
C LYS A 63 5.50 -19.50 -15.62
N GLU A 64 6.74 -19.09 -15.34
CA GLU A 64 7.33 -19.24 -14.01
C GLU A 64 6.60 -18.40 -12.97
N VAL A 65 6.31 -17.15 -13.29
CA VAL A 65 5.52 -16.24 -12.40
C VAL A 65 4.16 -16.84 -12.06
N LEU A 66 3.41 -17.26 -13.09
CA LEU A 66 2.09 -17.87 -12.92
C LEU A 66 2.12 -19.18 -12.13
N SER A 67 3.26 -19.89 -12.12
CA SER A 67 3.41 -21.16 -11.39
C SER A 67 3.35 -21.01 -9.86
N ALA A 68 3.45 -19.77 -9.32
CA ALA A 68 3.25 -19.48 -7.91
C ALA A 68 1.78 -19.65 -7.46
N GLY A 69 0.83 -19.57 -8.41
CA GLY A 69 -0.58 -19.86 -8.17
C GLY A 69 -1.44 -18.65 -7.78
N TRP A 70 -0.91 -17.44 -7.74
CA TRP A 70 -1.71 -16.24 -7.56
C TRP A 70 -2.58 -16.00 -8.79
N GLN A 71 -3.87 -15.59 -8.58
CA GLN A 71 -4.80 -15.53 -9.70
C GLN A 71 -5.37 -14.15 -9.99
N PRO A 72 -6.20 -13.48 -9.14
CA PRO A 72 -6.65 -12.16 -9.48
C PRO A 72 -5.46 -11.18 -9.40
N VAL A 73 -5.50 -10.16 -10.23
CA VAL A 73 -4.42 -9.17 -10.28
C VAL A 73 -4.96 -7.79 -9.95
N THR A 74 -4.25 -7.03 -9.10
CA THR A 74 -4.36 -5.58 -9.04
C THR A 74 -3.40 -4.98 -10.04
N TYR A 75 -3.81 -3.88 -10.67
CA TYR A 75 -2.92 -3.09 -11.50
C TYR A 75 -3.02 -1.63 -11.09
N ARG A 76 -1.89 -1.01 -10.74
CA ARG A 76 -1.80 0.37 -10.29
C ARG A 76 -0.85 1.15 -11.19
N GLN A 77 -1.38 1.77 -12.23
CA GLN A 77 -0.63 2.64 -13.11
C GLN A 77 -0.87 4.13 -12.83
N ASN A 78 -2.07 4.46 -12.32
CA ASN A 78 -2.56 5.83 -12.23
C ASN A 78 -2.43 6.42 -10.83
N THR A 79 -1.89 5.68 -9.87
CA THR A 79 -1.92 6.01 -8.44
C THR A 79 -0.53 6.11 -7.83
N ASP A 80 0.51 6.19 -8.68
CA ASP A 80 1.89 6.28 -8.21
C ASP A 80 2.12 7.58 -7.43
N LEU A 81 2.71 7.46 -6.24
CA LEU A 81 3.08 8.58 -5.36
C LEU A 81 4.07 9.57 -5.97
N GLN A 82 4.79 9.17 -7.01
CA GLN A 82 5.81 10.00 -7.67
C GLN A 82 5.31 10.68 -8.93
N VAL A 83 4.14 10.27 -9.44
CA VAL A 83 3.56 10.74 -10.68
C VAL A 83 2.17 11.30 -10.40
N GLU A 84 1.99 12.58 -10.62
CA GLU A 84 0.82 13.32 -10.17
C GLU A 84 -0.30 13.41 -11.21
N ALA A 85 -0.03 13.07 -12.48
CA ALA A 85 -1.04 12.98 -13.52
C ALA A 85 -0.71 11.84 -14.50
N TRP A 86 -1.72 11.10 -14.92
CA TRP A 86 -1.57 9.96 -15.79
C TRP A 86 -2.38 10.05 -17.07
N HIS A 87 -1.71 9.76 -18.20
CA HIS A 87 -2.36 9.46 -19.46
C HIS A 87 -2.38 7.94 -19.65
N TRP A 88 -3.41 7.27 -19.14
CA TRP A 88 -3.64 5.84 -19.34
C TRP A 88 -3.80 5.48 -20.83
N ASN A 89 -4.27 6.45 -21.65
CA ASN A 89 -4.24 6.43 -23.10
C ASN A 89 -3.52 7.68 -23.60
N PRO A 90 -2.40 7.56 -24.35
CA PRO A 90 -1.68 8.70 -24.90
C PRO A 90 -2.51 9.50 -25.94
N ASN A 91 -3.52 8.85 -26.53
CA ASN A 91 -4.46 9.51 -27.43
C ASN A 91 -5.65 10.04 -26.64
N GLY A 92 -6.01 11.28 -26.85
CA GLY A 92 -7.10 11.91 -26.12
C GLY A 92 -7.30 13.35 -26.54
N THR A 93 -8.06 14.06 -25.74
CA THR A 93 -8.41 15.47 -25.96
C THR A 93 -8.01 16.31 -24.76
N TRP A 94 -7.53 17.51 -25.05
CA TRP A 94 -7.26 18.55 -24.07
C TRP A 94 -8.42 19.52 -23.98
N SER A 95 -8.66 20.11 -22.81
CA SER A 95 -9.66 21.18 -22.65
C SER A 95 -9.28 22.43 -23.45
N ASP A 96 -7.99 22.69 -23.70
CA ASP A 96 -7.48 23.61 -24.72
C ASP A 96 -6.73 22.84 -25.81
N PRO A 97 -7.43 22.35 -26.86
CA PRO A 97 -6.79 21.55 -27.90
C PRO A 97 -5.78 22.36 -28.76
N GLY A 98 -5.95 23.67 -28.83
CA GLY A 98 -5.09 24.55 -29.63
C GLY A 98 -3.68 24.64 -29.07
N LYS A 99 -3.56 24.65 -27.75
CA LYS A 99 -2.29 24.71 -27.06
C LYS A 99 -1.80 23.32 -26.56
N LYS A 100 -2.66 22.29 -26.58
CA LYS A 100 -2.42 20.97 -25.98
C LYS A 100 -2.08 21.10 -24.50
N GLU A 101 -2.93 21.79 -23.79
CA GLU A 101 -2.85 22.01 -22.35
C GLU A 101 -4.24 21.97 -21.70
N GLY A 102 -4.26 21.90 -20.37
CA GLY A 102 -5.47 21.89 -19.59
C GLY A 102 -5.79 20.53 -19.00
N TYR A 103 -7.06 20.18 -18.96
CA TYR A 103 -7.54 18.90 -18.46
C TYR A 103 -7.59 17.89 -19.60
N PHE A 104 -6.85 16.82 -19.45
CA PHE A 104 -6.77 15.77 -20.45
C PHE A 104 -7.87 14.72 -20.22
N THR A 105 -8.42 14.20 -21.32
CA THR A 105 -9.34 13.06 -21.31
C THR A 105 -8.91 12.06 -22.37
N GLY A 106 -8.54 10.86 -21.95
CA GLY A 106 -8.09 9.79 -22.83
C GLY A 106 -9.18 9.32 -23.79
N ALA A 107 -8.77 8.86 -24.98
CA ALA A 107 -9.71 8.37 -25.99
C ALA A 107 -10.37 7.06 -25.56
N ALA A 108 -11.66 7.11 -25.24
CA ALA A 108 -12.45 5.95 -24.81
C ALA A 108 -12.70 4.94 -25.94
N THR A 109 -12.64 5.37 -27.20
CA THR A 109 -12.79 4.45 -28.34
C THR A 109 -11.46 3.78 -28.63
N PRO A 110 -11.40 2.44 -28.58
CA PRO A 110 -10.15 1.71 -28.79
C PRO A 110 -9.81 1.66 -30.28
N THR A 111 -8.87 2.46 -30.71
CA THR A 111 -8.33 2.47 -32.08
C THR A 111 -6.99 1.74 -32.18
N ASP A 112 -6.11 1.95 -31.20
CA ASP A 112 -4.76 1.44 -31.16
C ASP A 112 -4.53 0.50 -29.97
N PHE A 113 -3.44 -0.27 -30.03
CA PHE A 113 -2.95 -1.06 -28.92
C PHE A 113 -2.17 -0.16 -27.96
N ILE A 114 -2.63 -0.03 -26.72
CA ILE A 114 -1.95 0.75 -25.69
C ILE A 114 -0.93 -0.14 -24.98
N ARG A 115 0.33 0.01 -25.39
CA ARG A 115 1.45 -0.71 -24.77
C ARG A 115 1.90 -0.06 -23.47
N TYR A 116 1.92 1.27 -23.44
CA TYR A 116 2.37 2.07 -22.29
C TYR A 116 1.37 3.17 -21.98
N SER A 117 1.28 3.49 -20.69
CA SER A 117 0.72 4.73 -20.17
C SER A 117 1.83 5.68 -19.75
N TYR A 118 1.50 6.96 -19.57
CA TYR A 118 2.49 8.00 -19.31
C TYR A 118 2.10 8.85 -18.12
N GLY A 119 3.07 9.12 -17.24
CA GLY A 119 2.92 10.06 -16.15
C GLY A 119 3.41 11.45 -16.49
N TYR A 120 2.88 12.43 -15.81
CA TYR A 120 3.19 13.85 -15.95
C TYR A 120 3.46 14.45 -14.58
N SER A 121 4.42 15.39 -14.52
CA SER A 121 4.72 16.13 -13.31
C SER A 121 3.74 17.28 -13.14
N LEU A 122 3.09 17.33 -11.99
CA LEU A 122 2.27 18.45 -11.55
C LEU A 122 2.91 19.17 -10.35
N PRO A 123 2.34 20.28 -9.87
CA PRO A 123 2.77 20.90 -8.62
C PRO A 123 2.71 19.91 -7.47
N HIS A 124 3.84 19.65 -6.84
CA HIS A 124 4.00 18.55 -5.90
C HIS A 124 3.38 18.85 -4.54
N ARG A 125 2.68 17.89 -3.94
CA ARG A 125 2.08 18.04 -2.62
C ARG A 125 3.09 17.99 -1.47
N GLY A 126 4.20 17.35 -1.66
CA GLY A 126 5.18 17.06 -0.63
C GLY A 126 5.34 15.56 -0.42
N GLY A 127 6.36 15.18 0.28
CA GLY A 127 6.78 13.82 0.54
C GLY A 127 8.24 13.61 0.18
N ASP A 128 8.87 12.62 0.80
CA ASP A 128 10.31 12.38 0.67
C ASP A 128 10.71 11.79 -0.69
N SER A 129 9.78 11.15 -1.37
CA SER A 129 10.03 10.44 -2.62
C SER A 129 9.82 11.29 -3.87
N GLY A 130 9.34 12.53 -3.72
CA GLY A 130 8.95 13.35 -4.85
C GLY A 130 10.10 13.69 -5.77
N SER A 131 10.03 13.25 -7.02
CA SER A 131 10.88 13.74 -8.11
C SER A 131 10.46 15.12 -8.59
N GLY A 132 9.27 15.60 -8.20
CA GLY A 132 8.77 16.95 -8.47
C GLY A 132 9.31 17.99 -7.50
N TYR A 133 9.03 19.25 -7.79
CA TYR A 133 9.35 20.40 -6.95
C TYR A 133 8.09 21.23 -6.67
N SER A 134 8.08 21.95 -5.56
CA SER A 134 6.98 22.86 -5.26
C SER A 134 7.08 24.13 -6.08
N ARG A 135 6.01 24.49 -6.79
CA ARG A 135 5.90 25.81 -7.46
C ARG A 135 5.64 26.96 -6.48
N LEU A 136 5.52 26.66 -5.19
CA LEU A 136 5.30 27.66 -4.15
C LEU A 136 6.61 28.36 -3.69
N THR A 137 7.77 27.81 -4.01
CA THR A 137 9.08 28.33 -3.61
C THR A 137 10.17 28.03 -4.65
N ASP A 138 9.80 27.93 -5.94
CA ASP A 138 10.74 27.60 -7.01
C ASP A 138 11.54 28.82 -7.54
N GLY A 139 11.14 30.03 -7.17
CA GLY A 139 11.75 31.28 -7.59
C GLY A 139 11.28 31.75 -8.96
N ASP A 140 10.30 31.10 -9.54
CA ASP A 140 9.71 31.46 -10.84
C ASP A 140 8.27 31.92 -10.66
N THR A 141 8.04 33.23 -10.66
CA THR A 141 6.69 33.83 -10.53
C THR A 141 5.79 33.61 -11.74
N SER A 142 6.26 32.95 -12.81
CA SER A 142 5.42 32.54 -13.95
C SER A 142 4.79 31.18 -13.73
N THR A 143 5.27 30.38 -12.78
CA THR A 143 4.66 29.14 -12.33
C THR A 143 3.71 29.39 -11.15
N TYR A 144 2.81 28.46 -10.88
CA TYR A 144 1.96 28.50 -9.69
C TYR A 144 1.45 27.11 -9.33
N TRP A 145 1.17 26.95 -8.04
CA TRP A 145 0.34 25.85 -7.54
C TRP A 145 -1.13 26.27 -7.60
N LYS A 146 -2.01 25.31 -7.89
CA LYS A 146 -3.46 25.48 -7.78
C LYS A 146 -4.08 24.27 -7.11
N SER A 147 -5.07 24.50 -6.25
CA SER A 147 -5.84 23.43 -5.61
C SER A 147 -6.77 22.74 -6.60
N ASP A 148 -7.17 21.50 -6.29
CA ASP A 148 -8.10 20.73 -7.10
C ASP A 148 -9.44 21.50 -7.26
N PRO A 149 -9.89 21.78 -8.50
CA PRO A 149 -11.13 22.50 -8.77
C PRO A 149 -12.38 21.73 -8.31
N TYR A 150 -12.34 20.41 -8.28
CA TYR A 150 -13.48 19.57 -7.89
C TYR A 150 -13.82 19.62 -6.40
N LEU A 151 -12.97 20.25 -5.58
CA LEU A 151 -13.23 20.54 -4.17
C LEU A 151 -13.95 21.90 -3.96
N ALA A 152 -14.16 22.68 -5.01
CA ALA A 152 -14.89 23.92 -4.93
C ALA A 152 -16.41 23.71 -4.87
N SER A 153 -17.11 24.68 -4.30
CA SER A 153 -18.58 24.65 -4.11
C SER A 153 -19.38 24.43 -5.39
N GLN A 154 -18.83 24.77 -6.54
CA GLN A 154 -19.43 24.54 -7.86
C GLN A 154 -19.63 23.03 -8.13
N PHE A 155 -18.75 22.17 -7.66
CA PHE A 155 -18.77 20.72 -7.87
C PHE A 155 -19.33 19.98 -6.66
N THR A 156 -18.84 20.26 -5.47
CA THR A 156 -19.29 19.59 -4.23
C THR A 156 -20.73 19.96 -3.84
N GLY A 157 -21.21 21.15 -4.26
CA GLY A 157 -22.47 21.72 -3.76
C GLY A 157 -22.40 22.24 -2.32
N GLU A 158 -21.23 22.17 -1.68
CA GLU A 158 -20.96 22.63 -0.31
C GLU A 158 -20.19 23.95 -0.31
N PRO A 159 -20.33 24.81 0.72
CA PRO A 159 -19.50 26.02 0.81
C PRO A 159 -18.00 25.69 0.83
N ASP A 160 -17.16 26.52 0.19
CA ASP A 160 -15.69 26.34 0.16
C ASP A 160 -15.08 26.14 1.56
N ALA A 161 -15.68 26.72 2.60
CA ALA A 161 -15.23 26.56 3.98
C ALA A 161 -15.40 25.15 4.55
N MET A 162 -16.18 24.29 3.90
CA MET A 162 -16.29 22.86 4.26
C MET A 162 -15.12 22.03 3.68
N HIS A 163 -14.51 22.51 2.61
CA HIS A 163 -13.34 21.94 1.95
C HIS A 163 -12.19 22.94 1.91
N PRO A 164 -11.70 23.41 3.09
CA PRO A 164 -10.68 24.44 3.14
C PRO A 164 -9.37 23.90 2.58
N GLN A 165 -8.84 24.54 1.58
CA GLN A 165 -7.57 24.18 1.00
C GLN A 165 -6.43 24.85 1.76
N TRP A 166 -5.29 24.20 1.78
CA TRP A 166 -4.15 24.69 2.55
C TRP A 166 -2.81 24.50 1.82
N ALA A 167 -1.88 25.39 2.14
CA ALA A 167 -0.47 25.24 1.86
C ALA A 167 0.31 25.31 3.17
N VAL A 168 1.22 24.39 3.40
CA VAL A 168 2.12 24.34 4.55
C VAL A 168 3.55 24.55 4.10
N ILE A 169 4.27 25.39 4.83
CA ILE A 169 5.71 25.58 4.70
C ILE A 169 6.38 24.90 5.88
N ASP A 170 7.32 23.97 5.63
CA ASP A 170 8.27 23.46 6.61
C ASP A 170 9.61 24.19 6.46
N LEU A 171 9.93 25.02 7.41
CA LEU A 171 11.21 25.77 7.48
C LEU A 171 12.41 24.87 7.84
N ARG A 172 12.17 23.59 8.05
CA ARG A 172 13.15 22.56 8.48
C ARG A 172 13.68 22.77 9.90
N ASN A 173 13.79 24.00 10.34
CA ASN A 173 14.20 24.40 11.68
C ASN A 173 13.21 25.37 12.29
N TYR A 174 13.31 25.57 13.60
CA TYR A 174 12.57 26.64 14.27
C TYR A 174 13.21 27.99 13.95
N GLU A 175 12.42 28.86 13.28
CA GLU A 175 12.82 30.21 12.88
C GLU A 175 11.91 31.25 13.52
N ASN A 176 12.45 32.45 13.72
CA ASN A 176 11.67 33.58 14.24
C ASN A 176 10.97 34.30 13.10
N ILE A 177 9.63 34.37 13.16
CA ILE A 177 8.78 34.90 12.10
C ILE A 177 7.86 35.98 12.66
N ASP A 178 7.69 37.07 11.90
CA ASP A 178 6.65 38.07 12.12
C ASP A 178 5.91 38.45 10.83
N THR A 179 6.38 38.05 9.66
CA THR A 179 5.84 38.47 8.37
C THR A 179 5.75 37.32 7.40
N LEU A 180 4.62 37.24 6.69
CA LEU A 180 4.40 36.39 5.53
C LEU A 180 4.11 37.25 4.31
N ARG A 181 4.66 36.89 3.16
CA ARG A 181 4.27 37.48 1.87
C ARG A 181 3.77 36.39 0.96
N ILE A 182 2.63 36.62 0.32
CA ILE A 182 2.00 35.70 -0.64
C ILE A 182 1.92 36.42 -1.98
N ASN A 183 2.46 35.82 -3.02
CA ASN A 183 2.21 36.22 -4.40
C ASN A 183 1.12 35.32 -4.95
N TRP A 184 -0.12 35.82 -4.91
CA TRP A 184 -1.29 35.11 -5.39
C TRP A 184 -1.32 35.03 -6.90
N ALA A 185 -1.70 33.87 -7.43
CA ALA A 185 -2.22 33.71 -8.78
C ALA A 185 -3.75 33.87 -8.81
N SER A 186 -4.43 33.45 -9.83
CA SER A 186 -5.88 33.42 -9.91
C SER A 186 -6.39 32.00 -10.09
N PRO A 187 -7.44 31.63 -9.40
CA PRO A 187 -8.18 32.39 -8.34
C PRO A 187 -7.38 32.46 -7.03
N TYR A 188 -7.56 33.56 -6.29
CA TYR A 188 -6.91 33.79 -4.99
C TYR A 188 -7.89 33.62 -3.83
N ALA A 189 -7.39 33.50 -2.60
CA ALA A 189 -8.23 33.44 -1.40
C ALA A 189 -8.67 34.85 -0.97
N THR A 190 -9.99 35.05 -0.78
CA THR A 190 -10.54 36.26 -0.18
C THR A 190 -10.66 36.15 1.34
N HIS A 191 -10.83 34.90 1.87
CA HIS A 191 -10.79 34.61 3.29
C HIS A 191 -9.77 33.50 3.53
N TYR A 192 -8.83 33.77 4.45
CA TYR A 192 -7.82 32.78 4.83
C TYR A 192 -7.23 33.08 6.21
N LEU A 193 -6.64 32.03 6.81
CA LEU A 193 -5.93 32.10 8.08
C LEU A 193 -4.45 31.76 7.86
N VAL A 194 -3.55 32.55 8.44
CA VAL A 194 -2.15 32.18 8.57
C VAL A 194 -1.93 31.63 9.97
N GLN A 195 -1.44 30.41 10.05
CA GLN A 195 -1.35 29.64 11.29
C GLN A 195 0.05 29.03 11.43
N TYR A 196 0.40 28.68 12.65
CA TYR A 196 1.62 27.92 12.96
C TYR A 196 1.29 26.68 13.79
N TRP A 197 2.12 25.65 13.67
CA TRP A 197 1.96 24.43 14.44
C TRP A 197 2.65 24.52 15.81
N THR A 198 1.94 24.12 16.86
CA THR A 198 2.45 24.19 18.24
C THR A 198 3.20 22.94 18.69
N GLY A 199 3.01 21.81 17.98
CA GLY A 199 3.67 20.54 18.25
C GLY A 199 5.00 20.40 17.48
N ARG A 200 5.56 19.17 17.51
CA ARG A 200 6.81 18.88 16.82
C ARG A 200 6.63 18.77 15.31
N ASP A 201 5.66 17.99 14.87
CA ASP A 201 5.42 17.66 13.46
C ASP A 201 3.91 17.49 13.22
N PRO A 202 3.29 18.30 12.34
CA PRO A 202 1.86 18.20 12.08
C PRO A 202 1.46 16.94 11.28
N PHE A 203 2.39 16.33 10.56
CA PHE A 203 2.14 15.18 9.70
C PHE A 203 2.47 13.86 10.38
N GLY A 204 3.63 13.76 11.05
CA GLY A 204 4.02 12.60 11.84
C GLY A 204 3.35 12.51 13.22
N GLY A 205 2.70 13.56 13.68
CA GLY A 205 1.98 13.62 14.96
C GLY A 205 0.79 14.57 14.94
N PRO A 206 -0.23 14.32 14.13
CA PRO A 206 -1.33 15.27 13.86
C PRO A 206 -2.19 15.59 15.09
N THR A 207 -2.11 14.80 16.14
CA THR A 207 -2.79 15.03 17.43
C THR A 207 -1.88 15.55 18.54
N GLN A 208 -0.58 15.74 18.26
CA GLN A 208 0.43 16.15 19.24
C GLN A 208 0.65 17.68 19.28
N GLY A 209 -0.21 18.43 18.64
CA GLY A 209 -0.21 19.90 18.59
C GLY A 209 -1.52 20.43 18.03
N ILE A 210 -1.57 21.72 17.82
CA ILE A 210 -2.69 22.40 17.15
C ILE A 210 -2.16 23.46 16.19
N TRP A 211 -2.91 23.71 15.13
CA TRP A 211 -2.74 24.89 14.29
C TRP A 211 -3.27 26.11 15.03
N GLN A 212 -2.40 27.02 15.38
CA GLN A 212 -2.75 28.27 16.05
C GLN A 212 -2.62 29.43 15.07
N THR A 213 -3.68 30.25 14.96
CA THR A 213 -3.65 31.46 14.12
C THR A 213 -2.72 32.50 14.73
N PHE A 214 -1.86 33.08 13.90
CA PHE A 214 -1.02 34.21 14.32
C PHE A 214 -1.91 35.37 14.79
N PRO A 215 -1.44 36.24 15.70
CA PRO A 215 -2.26 37.36 16.23
C PRO A 215 -2.92 38.22 15.17
N HIS A 216 -2.27 38.47 14.04
CA HIS A 216 -2.78 39.23 12.90
C HIS A 216 -2.91 38.34 11.64
N GLY A 217 -2.97 36.99 11.81
CA GLY A 217 -3.00 36.03 10.73
C GLY A 217 -4.38 35.78 10.10
N GLN A 218 -5.45 36.47 10.54
CA GLN A 218 -6.77 36.33 9.95
C GLN A 218 -7.00 37.42 8.89
N VAL A 219 -7.30 36.99 7.66
CA VAL A 219 -7.60 37.87 6.53
C VAL A 219 -9.01 37.57 6.02
N GLU A 220 -9.87 38.61 6.04
CA GLU A 220 -11.31 38.52 5.64
C GLU A 220 -11.61 39.27 4.33
N SER A 221 -10.61 39.84 3.69
CA SER A 221 -10.78 40.64 2.46
C SER A 221 -9.51 40.63 1.62
N GLY A 222 -8.97 39.43 1.33
CA GLY A 222 -7.82 39.25 0.44
C GLY A 222 -8.11 39.83 -0.95
N LYS A 223 -7.13 40.46 -1.55
CA LYS A 223 -7.28 41.21 -2.81
C LYS A 223 -6.52 40.58 -3.98
N GLY A 224 -5.76 39.51 -3.69
CA GLY A 224 -4.87 38.91 -4.69
C GLY A 224 -3.63 39.77 -5.00
N GLY A 225 -2.83 39.34 -5.96
CA GLY A 225 -1.53 39.93 -6.24
C GLY A 225 -0.54 39.67 -5.13
N ILE A 226 0.38 40.61 -4.88
CA ILE A 226 1.36 40.47 -3.80
C ILE A 226 0.79 41.08 -2.51
N GLU A 227 0.50 40.22 -1.54
CA GLU A 227 0.06 40.60 -0.19
C GLU A 227 1.18 40.36 0.81
N THR A 228 1.49 41.39 1.65
CA THR A 228 2.42 41.26 2.77
C THR A 228 1.65 41.41 4.06
N ILE A 229 1.72 40.42 4.93
CA ILE A 229 0.96 40.32 6.16
C ILE A 229 1.94 40.38 7.33
N HIS A 230 1.80 41.41 8.17
CA HIS A 230 2.48 41.44 9.46
C HIS A 230 1.73 40.54 10.43
N LEU A 231 2.28 39.40 10.79
CA LEU A 231 1.60 38.31 11.50
C LEU A 231 1.51 38.56 13.01
N THR A 232 2.48 39.31 13.58
CA THR A 232 2.61 39.50 15.00
C THR A 232 3.54 40.65 15.35
N ASP A 233 3.26 41.37 16.45
CA ASP A 233 4.10 42.44 16.95
C ASP A 233 5.41 41.95 17.64
N GLN A 234 5.48 40.67 17.95
CA GLN A 234 6.66 40.03 18.55
C GLN A 234 7.00 38.77 17.77
N LEU A 235 8.28 38.54 17.55
CA LEU A 235 8.78 37.36 16.86
C LEU A 235 8.26 36.09 17.54
N ILE A 236 7.69 35.17 16.76
CA ILE A 236 7.27 33.85 17.19
C ILE A 236 8.18 32.83 16.54
N SER A 237 8.77 31.94 17.36
CA SER A 237 9.62 30.85 16.88
C SER A 237 8.76 29.68 16.42
N VAL A 238 8.80 29.38 15.12
CA VAL A 238 7.96 28.36 14.46
C VAL A 238 8.79 27.56 13.47
N ARG A 239 8.37 26.31 13.20
CA ARG A 239 8.90 25.51 12.11
C ARG A 239 7.89 25.37 10.97
N PHE A 240 6.62 25.18 11.29
CA PHE A 240 5.58 24.99 10.29
C PHE A 240 4.62 26.16 10.25
N ILE A 241 4.36 26.68 9.06
CA ILE A 241 3.38 27.74 8.79
C ILE A 241 2.36 27.20 7.83
N ARG A 242 1.06 27.38 8.13
CA ARG A 242 -0.05 26.99 7.26
C ARG A 242 -0.85 28.21 6.80
N ILE A 243 -1.15 28.28 5.52
CA ILE A 243 -2.14 29.18 4.95
C ILE A 243 -3.40 28.34 4.73
N LEU A 244 -4.46 28.59 5.49
CA LEU A 244 -5.74 27.88 5.39
C LEU A 244 -6.74 28.76 4.67
N MET A 245 -7.12 28.41 3.44
CA MET A 245 -7.97 29.15 2.52
C MET A 245 -9.40 28.64 2.60
N THR A 246 -10.36 29.53 2.84
CA THR A 246 -11.76 29.16 3.12
C THR A 246 -12.78 29.80 2.18
N GLN A 247 -12.38 30.80 1.39
CA GLN A 247 -13.24 31.40 0.39
C GLN A 247 -12.43 31.87 -0.81
N SER A 248 -12.81 31.40 -2.01
CA SER A 248 -12.19 31.77 -3.27
C SER A 248 -12.70 33.12 -3.80
N SER A 249 -11.86 33.79 -4.58
CA SER A 249 -12.23 34.94 -5.38
C SER A 249 -13.11 34.60 -6.57
N ASN A 250 -13.05 33.34 -7.04
CA ASN A 250 -13.64 32.86 -8.28
C ASN A 250 -13.21 33.68 -9.52
N THR A 251 -12.02 34.29 -9.46
CA THR A 251 -11.40 34.90 -10.64
C THR A 251 -10.74 33.83 -11.48
N CYS A 252 -10.83 33.97 -12.81
CA CYS A 252 -10.27 32.98 -13.70
C CYS A 252 -8.75 33.14 -13.82
N ASP A 253 -8.05 32.01 -13.98
CA ASP A 253 -6.64 32.02 -14.30
C ASP A 253 -6.34 32.61 -15.70
N THR A 254 -5.06 32.76 -16.01
CA THR A 254 -4.60 33.42 -17.25
C THR A 254 -4.54 32.52 -18.47
N HIS A 255 -4.93 31.25 -18.38
CA HIS A 255 -4.86 30.31 -19.50
C HIS A 255 -5.82 30.65 -20.65
N GLY A 256 -6.80 31.51 -20.39
CA GLY A 256 -7.66 32.07 -21.43
C GLY A 256 -8.66 31.10 -22.07
N SER A 257 -8.86 29.94 -21.48
CA SER A 257 -9.89 28.99 -21.87
C SER A 257 -11.23 29.35 -21.23
N SER A 258 -12.33 28.95 -21.87
CA SER A 258 -13.68 29.09 -21.31
C SER A 258 -14.03 28.00 -20.28
N ASP A 259 -13.08 27.17 -19.90
CA ASP A 259 -13.27 26.09 -18.96
C ASP A 259 -13.51 26.64 -17.55
N SER A 260 -14.65 26.31 -16.96
CA SER A 260 -15.06 26.84 -15.66
C SER A 260 -14.14 26.36 -14.50
N ARG A 261 -13.41 25.26 -14.69
CA ARG A 261 -12.43 24.75 -13.70
C ARG A 261 -11.28 25.74 -13.50
N ASN A 262 -10.99 26.57 -14.49
CA ASN A 262 -9.96 27.61 -14.38
C ASN A 262 -10.37 28.78 -13.46
N CYS A 263 -11.64 28.86 -13.05
CA CYS A 263 -12.18 29.96 -12.26
C CYS A 263 -12.51 29.59 -10.80
N VAL A 264 -12.15 28.42 -10.34
CA VAL A 264 -12.46 27.93 -8.98
C VAL A 264 -11.21 27.38 -8.27
N GLY A 265 -11.28 27.23 -6.95
CA GLY A 265 -10.14 26.81 -6.14
C GLY A 265 -9.26 28.00 -5.72
N TYR A 266 -7.99 27.72 -5.46
CA TYR A 266 -7.00 28.70 -4.98
C TYR A 266 -5.68 28.50 -5.69
N ALA A 267 -5.03 29.60 -6.08
CA ALA A 267 -3.75 29.54 -6.78
C ALA A 267 -2.72 30.51 -6.18
N VAL A 268 -1.49 30.04 -6.04
CA VAL A 268 -0.36 30.79 -5.45
C VAL A 268 0.86 30.65 -6.35
N ASN A 269 1.44 31.78 -6.77
CA ASN A 269 2.70 31.79 -7.51
C ASN A 269 3.88 31.51 -6.58
N GLU A 270 3.98 32.23 -5.45
CA GLU A 270 5.17 32.19 -4.61
C GLU A 270 4.85 32.56 -3.17
N LEU A 271 5.49 31.90 -2.21
CA LEU A 271 5.40 32.15 -0.78
C LEU A 271 6.74 32.64 -0.22
N TYR A 272 6.68 33.61 0.68
CA TYR A 272 7.85 34.16 1.38
C TYR A 272 7.53 34.26 2.87
N ALA A 273 8.42 33.85 3.76
CA ALA A 273 8.23 33.95 5.20
C ALA A 273 9.51 34.44 5.87
N GLY A 274 9.36 35.35 6.81
CA GLY A 274 10.54 35.91 7.46
C GLY A 274 10.22 37.00 8.48
N THR A 275 11.10 37.97 8.58
CA THR A 275 11.02 39.08 9.53
C THR A 275 11.04 40.43 8.82
N THR A 276 10.37 41.40 9.42
CA THR A 276 10.45 42.81 8.98
C THR A 276 11.24 43.61 9.98
N THR A 277 12.26 44.31 9.51
CA THR A 277 13.10 45.21 10.34
C THR A 277 12.30 46.46 10.75
N PRO A 278 12.73 47.22 11.79
CA PRO A 278 12.05 48.43 12.22
C PRO A 278 12.00 49.53 11.15
N ASP A 279 12.88 49.53 10.18
CA ASP A 279 12.86 50.43 9.02
C ASP A 279 12.05 49.92 7.84
N GLY A 280 11.37 48.77 8.01
CA GLY A 280 10.39 48.21 7.06
C GLY A 280 10.97 47.31 5.98
N GLU A 281 12.23 46.90 6.07
CA GLU A 281 12.83 45.92 5.16
C GLU A 281 12.43 44.51 5.52
N PHE A 282 11.91 43.75 4.55
CA PHE A 282 11.53 42.36 4.71
C PHE A 282 12.72 41.45 4.41
N HIS A 283 13.09 40.64 5.38
CA HIS A 283 14.11 39.59 5.25
C HIS A 283 13.41 38.22 5.10
N ASP A 284 13.44 37.68 3.90
CA ASP A 284 12.94 36.36 3.60
C ASP A 284 13.89 35.27 4.10
N LEU A 285 13.33 34.23 4.73
CA LEU A 285 14.06 33.08 5.25
C LEU A 285 13.91 31.85 4.34
N LEU A 286 12.99 31.91 3.36
CA LEU A 286 12.80 30.79 2.43
C LEU A 286 13.87 30.81 1.34
N ARG A 287 14.23 29.63 0.88
CA ARG A 287 15.09 29.50 -0.29
C ARG A 287 14.22 29.24 -1.51
N HIS A 288 14.30 30.14 -2.46
CA HIS A 288 13.58 30.07 -3.73
C HIS A 288 14.41 29.33 -4.78
N THR A 289 14.09 28.07 -4.98
CA THR A 289 14.76 27.19 -5.94
C THR A 289 13.88 25.96 -6.23
N ALA A 290 14.02 25.39 -7.40
CA ALA A 290 13.43 24.09 -7.72
C ALA A 290 13.99 22.94 -6.83
N ASP A 291 15.12 23.17 -6.17
CA ASP A 291 15.73 22.23 -5.26
C ASP A 291 15.09 22.29 -3.86
N ARG A 292 14.68 21.15 -3.33
CA ARG A 292 13.92 21.00 -2.07
C ARG A 292 14.80 20.85 -0.81
N GLU A 293 16.11 21.03 -0.90
CA GLU A 293 17.00 20.73 0.22
C GLU A 293 16.73 21.54 1.50
N HIS A 294 16.17 22.75 1.40
CA HIS A 294 16.11 23.69 2.51
C HIS A 294 14.70 24.08 2.95
N THR A 295 13.72 24.04 2.07
CA THR A 295 12.32 24.38 2.37
C THR A 295 11.42 23.36 1.73
N PHE A 296 10.52 22.78 2.52
CA PHE A 296 9.47 21.92 1.99
C PHE A 296 8.15 22.65 2.00
N THR A 297 7.38 22.45 0.96
CA THR A 297 5.99 22.88 0.89
C THR A 297 5.11 21.68 0.66
N LEU A 298 3.98 21.65 1.35
CA LEU A 298 2.96 20.62 1.23
C LEU A 298 1.63 21.31 0.97
N THR A 299 0.77 20.70 0.18
CA THR A 299 -0.54 21.25 -0.18
C THR A 299 -1.65 20.23 0.01
N SER A 300 -2.88 20.68 0.24
CA SER A 300 -4.05 19.82 0.48
C SER A 300 -4.46 19.01 -0.75
N SER A 301 -4.34 19.62 -1.92
CA SER A 301 -4.73 19.02 -3.20
C SER A 301 -3.95 19.66 -4.34
N VAL A 302 -4.06 19.09 -5.53
CA VAL A 302 -3.40 19.56 -6.76
C VAL A 302 -4.40 19.57 -7.89
N ASP A 303 -4.41 20.65 -8.68
CA ASP A 303 -5.18 20.73 -9.91
C ASP A 303 -4.56 19.80 -10.96
N SER A 304 -5.36 19.00 -11.63
CA SER A 304 -4.96 18.10 -12.71
C SER A 304 -4.66 18.82 -14.03
N TRP A 305 -4.73 20.15 -14.08
CA TRP A 305 -4.33 20.94 -15.22
C TRP A 305 -2.83 20.81 -15.50
N HIS A 306 -2.45 20.47 -16.74
CA HIS A 306 -1.06 20.31 -17.12
C HIS A 306 -0.88 20.53 -18.62
N THR A 307 0.37 20.47 -19.10
CA THR A 307 0.76 20.61 -20.50
C THR A 307 1.43 19.34 -21.01
N SER A 308 1.51 19.20 -22.32
CA SER A 308 2.26 18.10 -22.94
C SER A 308 3.78 18.15 -22.65
N ALA A 309 4.29 19.27 -22.10
CA ALA A 309 5.69 19.43 -21.73
C ALA A 309 6.01 18.86 -20.32
N ASP A 310 4.99 18.56 -19.50
CA ASP A 310 5.16 18.11 -18.12
C ASP A 310 5.53 16.62 -17.98
N MET A 311 5.69 15.89 -19.10
CA MET A 311 6.00 14.46 -19.08
C MET A 311 7.31 14.14 -18.34
N LEU A 312 7.28 13.15 -17.46
CA LEU A 312 8.41 12.72 -16.63
C LEU A 312 9.46 11.86 -17.35
N GLY A 313 9.36 11.70 -18.66
CA GLY A 313 10.25 10.83 -19.44
C GLY A 313 10.08 9.34 -19.06
N ASN A 314 11.18 8.59 -19.02
CA ASN A 314 11.13 7.16 -18.77
C ASN A 314 10.62 6.78 -17.36
N ALA A 315 10.81 7.64 -16.37
CA ALA A 315 10.32 7.41 -15.01
C ALA A 315 8.78 7.45 -14.93
N GLY A 316 8.14 8.19 -15.81
CA GLY A 316 6.68 8.27 -15.90
C GLY A 316 6.04 7.26 -16.86
N THR A 317 6.79 6.32 -17.44
CA THR A 317 6.25 5.32 -18.36
C THR A 317 5.93 4.04 -17.63
N GLN A 318 4.68 3.59 -17.74
CA GLN A 318 4.16 2.40 -17.07
C GLN A 318 3.49 1.45 -18.09
N LEU A 319 3.10 0.29 -17.60
CA LEU A 319 2.35 -0.72 -18.33
C LEU A 319 1.01 -0.17 -18.83
N GLY A 320 0.71 -0.30 -20.12
CA GLY A 320 -0.60 0.05 -20.67
C GLY A 320 -1.62 -1.06 -20.51
N PHE A 321 -2.91 -0.73 -20.45
CA PHE A 321 -3.99 -1.71 -20.24
C PHE A 321 -4.03 -2.84 -21.28
N ASP A 322 -3.76 -2.53 -22.55
CA ASP A 322 -3.78 -3.57 -23.58
C ASP A 322 -2.66 -4.59 -23.38
N LEU A 323 -1.47 -4.14 -22.99
CA LEU A 323 -0.36 -5.05 -22.70
C LEU A 323 -0.68 -5.87 -21.42
N PHE A 324 -1.22 -5.23 -20.40
CA PHE A 324 -1.62 -5.90 -19.17
C PHE A 324 -2.60 -7.06 -19.45
N TYR A 325 -3.75 -6.77 -20.07
CA TYR A 325 -4.76 -7.81 -20.29
C TYR A 325 -4.34 -8.86 -21.32
N LYS A 326 -3.58 -8.47 -22.36
CA LYS A 326 -3.23 -9.40 -23.47
C LYS A 326 -1.94 -10.19 -23.23
N SER A 327 -1.13 -9.84 -22.25
CA SER A 327 0.05 -10.63 -21.88
C SER A 327 -0.31 -12.02 -21.37
N GLY A 328 -1.50 -12.19 -20.81
CA GLY A 328 -1.95 -13.41 -20.15
C GLY A 328 -1.69 -13.43 -18.64
N ILE A 329 -1.12 -12.37 -18.05
CA ILE A 329 -0.85 -12.29 -16.60
C ILE A 329 -2.13 -12.40 -15.76
N THR A 330 -3.26 -11.89 -16.26
CA THR A 330 -4.56 -11.97 -15.60
C THR A 330 -5.21 -13.34 -15.69
N GLN A 331 -4.67 -14.24 -16.51
CA GLN A 331 -5.27 -15.56 -16.80
C GLN A 331 -6.76 -15.47 -17.26
N GLY A 332 -7.17 -14.34 -17.81
CA GLY A 332 -8.56 -14.05 -18.22
C GLY A 332 -9.52 -13.76 -17.06
N LEU A 333 -9.02 -13.64 -15.84
CA LEU A 333 -9.83 -13.27 -14.67
C LEU A 333 -10.04 -11.76 -14.61
N PRO A 334 -11.12 -11.30 -13.96
CA PRO A 334 -11.33 -9.88 -13.69
C PRO A 334 -10.24 -9.32 -12.78
N ALA A 335 -9.74 -8.12 -13.12
CA ALA A 335 -8.71 -7.42 -12.35
C ALA A 335 -9.30 -6.27 -11.53
N ILE A 336 -8.60 -5.86 -10.47
CA ILE A 336 -8.81 -4.55 -9.85
C ILE A 336 -8.08 -3.54 -10.71
N VAL A 337 -8.77 -2.48 -11.11
CA VAL A 337 -8.20 -1.38 -11.88
C VAL A 337 -8.17 -0.09 -11.05
N PRO A 338 -7.15 0.75 -11.22
CA PRO A 338 -6.97 1.95 -10.44
C PRO A 338 -7.67 3.16 -11.07
N ILE A 339 -8.00 4.13 -10.24
CA ILE A 339 -8.35 5.49 -10.66
C ILE A 339 -7.44 6.47 -9.91
N ALA A 340 -6.75 7.34 -10.62
CA ALA A 340 -5.86 8.37 -10.07
C ALA A 340 -6.66 9.53 -9.45
N MET A 341 -7.53 9.23 -8.49
CA MET A 341 -8.52 10.17 -7.99
C MET A 341 -7.90 11.45 -7.40
N ALA A 342 -6.72 11.35 -6.83
CA ALA A 342 -6.03 12.48 -6.22
C ALA A 342 -5.36 13.45 -7.23
N TYR A 343 -5.18 13.03 -8.48
CA TYR A 343 -4.35 13.73 -9.47
C TYR A 343 -4.96 13.85 -10.86
N ASP A 344 -6.11 13.25 -11.07
CA ASP A 344 -6.80 13.22 -12.35
C ASP A 344 -8.17 13.93 -12.27
N ASN A 345 -8.96 13.76 -13.29
CA ASN A 345 -10.30 14.33 -13.37
C ASN A 345 -11.36 13.23 -13.66
N PRO A 346 -12.60 13.43 -13.20
CA PRO A 346 -13.66 12.44 -13.36
C PRO A 346 -13.99 12.06 -14.82
N ASP A 347 -13.75 12.97 -15.78
CA ASP A 347 -14.02 12.69 -17.20
C ASP A 347 -13.00 11.71 -17.77
N ASN A 348 -11.71 11.84 -17.39
CA ASN A 348 -10.66 10.90 -17.78
C ASN A 348 -10.88 9.53 -17.18
N ALA A 349 -11.23 9.46 -15.89
CA ALA A 349 -11.60 8.22 -15.21
C ALA A 349 -12.80 7.52 -15.88
N ALA A 350 -13.85 8.27 -16.22
CA ALA A 350 -15.01 7.73 -16.94
C ALA A 350 -14.64 7.24 -18.35
N ALA A 351 -13.70 7.91 -19.02
CA ALA A 351 -13.20 7.48 -20.33
C ALA A 351 -12.37 6.19 -20.23
N GLU A 352 -11.61 6.01 -19.14
CA GLU A 352 -10.87 4.78 -18.85
C GLU A 352 -11.81 3.58 -18.74
N ILE A 353 -12.85 3.67 -17.93
CA ILE A 353 -13.83 2.59 -17.79
C ILE A 353 -14.52 2.28 -19.13
N LYS A 354 -14.95 3.30 -19.88
CA LYS A 354 -15.52 3.10 -21.23
C LYS A 354 -14.57 2.36 -22.17
N TYR A 355 -13.27 2.68 -22.08
CA TYR A 355 -12.25 2.02 -22.89
C TYR A 355 -12.10 0.55 -22.53
N LEU A 356 -12.02 0.23 -21.23
CA LEU A 356 -11.89 -1.14 -20.73
C LEU A 356 -13.12 -1.98 -21.13
N GLU A 357 -14.34 -1.44 -20.99
CA GLU A 357 -15.58 -2.10 -21.41
C GLU A 357 -15.63 -2.33 -22.92
N ALA A 358 -15.27 -1.32 -23.73
CA ALA A 358 -15.24 -1.44 -25.18
C ALA A 358 -14.21 -2.48 -25.67
N ARG A 359 -13.16 -2.75 -24.88
CA ARG A 359 -12.17 -3.81 -25.11
C ARG A 359 -12.62 -5.18 -24.55
N HIS A 360 -13.72 -5.23 -23.79
CA HIS A 360 -14.19 -6.41 -23.05
C HIS A 360 -13.15 -6.91 -22.03
N TYR A 361 -12.42 -5.99 -21.39
CA TYR A 361 -11.49 -6.30 -20.32
C TYR A 361 -12.27 -6.43 -19.01
N PRO A 362 -12.21 -7.59 -18.35
CA PRO A 362 -13.05 -7.83 -17.17
C PRO A 362 -12.51 -7.08 -15.94
N ILE A 363 -13.39 -6.31 -15.30
CA ILE A 363 -13.10 -5.55 -14.08
C ILE A 363 -13.80 -6.23 -12.89
N SER A 364 -13.10 -6.46 -11.79
CA SER A 364 -13.68 -6.95 -10.54
C SER A 364 -14.08 -5.81 -9.61
N TYR A 365 -13.15 -4.88 -9.42
CA TYR A 365 -13.26 -3.71 -8.56
C TYR A 365 -12.54 -2.53 -9.19
N VAL A 366 -12.92 -1.32 -8.77
CA VAL A 366 -12.22 -0.08 -9.11
C VAL A 366 -11.68 0.50 -7.80
N GLU A 367 -10.37 0.64 -7.70
CA GLU A 367 -9.70 1.21 -6.54
C GLU A 367 -9.51 2.72 -6.73
N MET A 368 -10.00 3.50 -5.75
CA MET A 368 -10.14 4.94 -5.83
C MET A 368 -8.99 5.65 -5.11
N GLY A 369 -7.87 5.78 -5.79
CA GLY A 369 -6.63 6.32 -5.24
C GLY A 369 -5.77 5.26 -4.55
N GLU A 370 -4.57 5.66 -4.16
CA GLU A 370 -3.57 4.84 -3.48
C GLU A 370 -2.86 5.67 -2.40
N GLU A 371 -2.68 5.10 -1.21
CA GLU A 371 -1.94 5.70 -0.10
C GLU A 371 -2.33 7.17 0.19
N VAL A 372 -3.61 7.45 0.19
CA VAL A 372 -4.14 8.83 0.35
C VAL A 372 -3.77 9.47 1.68
N ASP A 373 -3.51 8.66 2.70
CA ASP A 373 -2.97 9.04 4.01
C ASP A 373 -1.51 9.49 3.90
N GLY A 374 -0.67 8.81 3.14
CA GLY A 374 0.70 9.20 2.83
C GLY A 374 0.81 10.46 1.98
N GLN A 375 -0.28 10.85 1.31
CA GLN A 375 -0.39 12.07 0.52
C GLN A 375 -1.03 13.23 1.28
N TYR A 376 -1.32 13.04 2.56
CA TYR A 376 -1.88 14.04 3.47
C TYR A 376 -3.22 14.63 3.01
N MET A 377 -4.01 13.88 2.25
CA MET A 377 -5.34 14.28 1.86
C MET A 377 -6.28 14.23 3.07
N SER A 378 -7.07 15.28 3.29
CA SER A 378 -8.06 15.26 4.37
C SER A 378 -9.19 14.26 4.06
N PRO A 379 -9.78 13.62 5.07
CA PRO A 379 -10.84 12.64 4.84
C PRO A 379 -12.08 13.21 4.19
N GLU A 380 -12.44 14.46 4.48
CA GLU A 380 -13.58 15.14 3.88
C GLU A 380 -13.32 15.50 2.40
N ASP A 381 -12.10 15.96 2.08
CA ASP A 381 -11.73 16.24 0.68
C ASP A 381 -11.66 14.97 -0.15
N TYR A 382 -11.10 13.90 0.41
CA TYR A 382 -11.16 12.58 -0.23
C TYR A 382 -12.60 12.15 -0.45
N GLY A 383 -13.47 12.31 0.54
CA GLY A 383 -14.89 11.99 0.43
C GLY A 383 -15.59 12.78 -0.68
N ALA A 384 -15.31 14.05 -0.82
CA ALA A 384 -15.88 14.90 -1.87
C ALA A 384 -15.40 14.45 -3.27
N LEU A 385 -14.10 14.28 -3.47
CA LEU A 385 -13.56 13.75 -4.72
C LEU A 385 -14.11 12.35 -5.03
N TYR A 386 -14.17 11.47 -4.03
CA TYR A 386 -14.75 10.13 -4.19
C TYR A 386 -16.17 10.18 -4.77
N LEU A 387 -17.02 11.11 -4.29
CA LEU A 387 -18.40 11.25 -4.77
C LEU A 387 -18.47 11.80 -6.20
N GLU A 388 -17.59 12.73 -6.57
CA GLU A 388 -17.50 13.25 -7.94
C GLU A 388 -17.09 12.16 -8.93
N PHE A 389 -16.02 11.44 -8.61
CA PHE A 389 -15.54 10.32 -9.43
C PHE A 389 -16.56 9.17 -9.48
N ALA A 390 -17.11 8.75 -8.33
CA ALA A 390 -18.13 7.71 -8.28
C ALA A 390 -19.35 8.06 -9.14
N THR A 391 -19.76 9.32 -9.13
CA THR A 391 -20.87 9.81 -9.98
C THR A 391 -20.54 9.70 -11.47
N ALA A 392 -19.32 10.06 -11.87
CA ALA A 392 -18.88 9.94 -13.26
C ALA A 392 -18.76 8.47 -13.71
N LEU A 393 -18.20 7.62 -12.89
CA LEU A 393 -18.00 6.19 -13.16
C LEU A 393 -19.35 5.44 -13.23
N HIS A 394 -20.25 5.65 -12.29
CA HIS A 394 -21.57 5.02 -12.28
C HIS A 394 -22.52 5.52 -13.40
N ARG A 395 -22.21 6.64 -14.04
CA ARG A 395 -22.89 7.01 -15.31
C ARG A 395 -22.45 6.15 -16.47
N VAL A 396 -21.27 5.58 -16.44
CA VAL A 396 -20.76 4.62 -17.43
C VAL A 396 -21.35 3.25 -17.18
N ASP A 397 -21.07 2.71 -16.00
CA ASP A 397 -21.63 1.42 -15.55
C ASP A 397 -22.08 1.50 -14.08
N PRO A 398 -23.41 1.49 -13.81
CA PRO A 398 -23.93 1.51 -12.46
C PRO A 398 -23.61 0.26 -11.62
N SER A 399 -23.08 -0.79 -12.23
CA SER A 399 -22.74 -2.05 -11.54
C SER A 399 -21.30 -2.10 -11.03
N LEU A 400 -20.49 -1.09 -11.34
CA LEU A 400 -19.10 -1.00 -10.84
C LEU A 400 -19.05 -1.05 -9.33
N LYS A 401 -18.07 -1.77 -8.83
CA LYS A 401 -17.78 -1.87 -7.41
C LYS A 401 -16.58 -1.00 -7.10
N LEU A 402 -16.85 0.19 -6.58
CA LEU A 402 -15.83 1.16 -6.20
C LEU A 402 -15.41 0.95 -4.76
N GLY A 403 -14.17 1.24 -4.42
CA GLY A 403 -13.66 1.12 -3.05
C GLY A 403 -12.31 1.80 -2.87
N GLY A 404 -11.74 1.57 -1.73
CA GLY A 404 -10.52 2.22 -1.24
C GLY A 404 -10.62 2.41 0.27
N PRO A 405 -9.83 3.32 0.84
CA PRO A 405 -8.92 4.30 0.26
C PRO A 405 -7.51 3.78 -0.05
N SER A 406 -7.24 2.47 0.10
CA SER A 406 -5.91 1.88 -0.04
C SER A 406 -4.89 2.56 0.87
N PHE A 407 -5.15 2.49 2.18
CA PHE A 407 -4.24 3.04 3.19
C PHE A 407 -2.88 2.35 3.16
N GLN A 408 -1.82 3.10 3.44
CA GLN A 408 -0.50 2.54 3.73
C GLN A 408 -0.59 1.47 4.84
N GLY A 409 0.35 0.56 4.91
CA GLY A 409 0.35 -0.55 5.85
C GLY A 409 0.48 -0.16 7.32
N GLU A 410 -0.40 0.68 7.82
CA GLU A 410 -0.41 1.13 9.21
C GLU A 410 -0.97 0.05 10.15
N ASN A 411 -0.37 -0.05 11.31
CA ASN A 411 -0.73 -1.04 12.33
C ASN A 411 -1.74 -0.51 13.35
N THR A 412 -2.15 0.74 13.18
CA THR A 412 -3.07 1.46 14.07
C THR A 412 -4.00 2.34 13.24
N ASP A 413 -4.93 3.02 13.88
CA ASP A 413 -5.80 3.99 13.22
C ASP A 413 -4.98 5.10 12.54
N ILE A 414 -5.37 5.46 11.32
CA ILE A 414 -4.82 6.57 10.56
C ILE A 414 -5.38 7.87 11.12
N LEU A 415 -4.50 8.74 11.57
CA LEU A 415 -4.89 10.00 12.19
C LEU A 415 -4.63 11.19 11.25
N PHE A 416 -5.56 12.13 11.28
CA PHE A 416 -5.43 13.44 10.65
C PHE A 416 -5.72 14.53 11.68
N TRP A 417 -5.45 15.80 11.37
CA TRP A 417 -5.73 16.92 12.26
C TRP A 417 -7.19 16.85 12.74
N PRO A 418 -7.44 16.94 14.06
CA PRO A 418 -8.80 16.83 14.58
C PRO A 418 -9.74 17.83 13.93
N ASN A 419 -10.95 17.37 13.60
CA ASN A 419 -12.00 18.25 13.13
C ASN A 419 -12.59 19.09 14.29
N GLN A 420 -13.60 19.90 14.03
CA GLN A 420 -14.26 20.78 15.04
C GLN A 420 -14.85 19.99 16.22
N ASN A 421 -15.16 18.70 16.03
CA ASN A 421 -15.69 17.83 17.06
C ASN A 421 -14.58 17.07 17.82
N GLY A 422 -13.32 17.31 17.49
CA GLY A 422 -12.16 16.61 18.08
C GLY A 422 -11.92 15.22 17.52
N ASN A 423 -12.63 14.79 16.46
CA ASN A 423 -12.39 13.51 15.80
C ASN A 423 -11.14 13.59 14.90
N ALA A 424 -10.15 12.76 15.18
CA ALA A 424 -8.90 12.68 14.43
C ALA A 424 -8.80 11.41 13.54
N SER A 425 -9.69 10.42 13.70
CA SER A 425 -9.69 9.23 12.86
C SER A 425 -10.02 9.59 11.41
N TRP A 426 -9.08 9.30 10.52
CA TRP A 426 -9.25 9.57 9.09
C TRP A 426 -10.42 8.77 8.53
N LEU A 427 -10.42 7.45 8.79
CA LEU A 427 -11.43 6.54 8.25
C LEU A 427 -12.83 6.83 8.79
N SER A 428 -12.95 7.04 10.10
CA SER A 428 -14.23 7.40 10.72
C SER A 428 -14.85 8.63 10.06
N ARG A 429 -14.05 9.67 9.80
CA ARG A 429 -14.51 10.93 9.18
C ARG A 429 -14.91 10.74 7.71
N PHE A 430 -14.14 9.97 6.95
CA PHE A 430 -14.51 9.61 5.57
C PHE A 430 -15.86 8.88 5.52
N LEU A 431 -16.04 7.86 6.37
CA LEU A 431 -17.31 7.13 6.43
C LEU A 431 -18.47 8.02 6.91
N GLU A 432 -18.22 8.93 7.85
CA GLU A 432 -19.21 9.94 8.26
C GLU A 432 -19.60 10.86 7.11
N TYR A 433 -18.63 11.28 6.29
CA TYR A 433 -18.90 12.10 5.09
C TYR A 433 -19.80 11.36 4.09
N LEU A 434 -19.49 10.11 3.75
CA LEU A 434 -20.34 9.30 2.86
C LEU A 434 -21.76 9.10 3.44
N LYS A 435 -21.88 8.89 4.75
CA LYS A 435 -23.18 8.74 5.43
C LYS A 435 -23.99 10.04 5.39
N ALA A 436 -23.34 11.18 5.60
CA ALA A 436 -24.00 12.51 5.57
C ALA A 436 -24.58 12.82 4.18
N HIS A 437 -23.97 12.29 3.12
CA HIS A 437 -24.43 12.43 1.74
C HIS A 437 -25.33 11.28 1.24
N ASP A 438 -25.69 10.32 2.10
CA ASP A 438 -26.48 9.11 1.73
C ASP A 438 -25.82 8.29 0.60
N ARG A 439 -24.49 8.23 0.59
CA ARG A 439 -23.67 7.62 -0.49
C ARG A 439 -22.82 6.44 -0.02
N MET A 440 -23.05 5.88 1.17
CA MET A 440 -22.37 4.67 1.64
C MET A 440 -22.45 3.48 0.66
N ARG A 441 -23.50 3.43 -0.16
CA ARG A 441 -23.68 2.38 -1.20
C ARG A 441 -22.61 2.44 -2.30
N ASP A 442 -21.91 3.57 -2.47
CA ASP A 442 -20.88 3.72 -3.48
C ASP A 442 -19.53 3.16 -2.99
N LEU A 443 -19.40 2.84 -1.72
CA LEU A 443 -18.26 2.14 -1.15
C LEU A 443 -18.58 0.64 -1.07
N ALA A 444 -18.12 -0.13 -2.05
CA ALA A 444 -18.41 -1.57 -2.17
C ALA A 444 -17.37 -2.45 -1.48
N PHE A 445 -16.19 -1.95 -1.19
CA PHE A 445 -15.13 -2.62 -0.44
C PHE A 445 -14.24 -1.60 0.26
N PHE A 446 -13.55 -2.04 1.30
CA PHE A 446 -12.50 -1.28 1.96
C PHE A 446 -11.15 -1.91 1.63
N SER A 447 -10.14 -1.10 1.33
CA SER A 447 -8.80 -1.58 1.05
C SER A 447 -7.71 -0.87 1.85
N PHE A 448 -6.65 -1.60 2.11
CA PHE A 448 -5.42 -1.13 2.76
C PHE A 448 -4.24 -2.00 2.32
N GLU A 449 -3.03 -1.57 2.66
CA GLU A 449 -1.79 -2.28 2.41
C GLU A 449 -1.26 -2.93 3.68
N HIS A 450 -0.37 -3.89 3.53
CA HIS A 450 0.23 -4.57 4.69
C HIS A 450 1.73 -4.76 4.50
N TYR A 451 2.49 -3.90 5.17
CA TYR A 451 3.95 -3.90 5.25
C TYR A 451 4.39 -3.80 6.71
N PRO A 452 4.24 -4.87 7.51
CA PRO A 452 4.23 -4.79 8.96
C PRO A 452 5.57 -4.46 9.61
N TYR A 453 6.69 -4.69 8.92
CA TYR A 453 8.00 -4.66 9.58
C TYR A 453 8.92 -3.57 9.04
N ASP A 454 9.64 -2.93 9.97
CA ASP A 454 10.74 -2.03 9.61
C ASP A 454 11.87 -2.83 8.94
N PRO A 455 12.27 -2.46 7.71
CA PRO A 455 13.28 -3.21 6.94
C PRO A 455 14.64 -3.30 7.64
N CYS A 456 14.95 -2.36 8.55
CA CYS A 456 16.22 -2.26 9.24
C CYS A 456 16.23 -2.98 10.60
N LEU A 457 15.07 -3.34 11.14
CA LEU A 457 14.88 -3.86 12.49
C LEU A 457 14.16 -5.22 12.52
N ASN A 458 14.19 -5.97 11.43
CA ASN A 458 13.58 -7.29 11.36
C ASN A 458 14.34 -8.28 12.23
N THR A 459 13.75 -8.66 13.34
CA THR A 459 14.21 -9.75 14.19
C THR A 459 13.25 -10.93 14.09
N TRP A 460 13.73 -12.15 14.37
CA TRP A 460 12.90 -13.36 14.28
C TRP A 460 11.63 -13.27 15.13
N ASP A 461 11.68 -12.60 16.26
CA ASP A 461 10.56 -12.44 17.19
C ASP A 461 9.34 -11.73 16.56
N ARG A 462 9.57 -10.91 15.49
CA ARG A 462 8.48 -10.26 14.76
C ARG A 462 7.51 -11.25 14.12
N LEU A 463 7.98 -12.43 13.71
CA LEU A 463 7.10 -13.47 13.17
C LEU A 463 6.01 -13.89 14.15
N TYR A 464 6.30 -13.86 15.47
CA TYR A 464 5.33 -14.28 16.46
C TYR A 464 4.17 -13.30 16.64
N GLU A 465 4.37 -12.04 16.27
CA GLU A 465 3.39 -10.97 16.45
C GLU A 465 2.33 -10.94 15.33
N GLU A 466 2.65 -11.49 14.15
CA GLU A 466 1.86 -11.33 12.92
C GLU A 466 0.36 -11.66 13.07
N PRO A 467 -0.06 -12.83 13.60
CA PRO A 467 -1.49 -13.14 13.69
C PRO A 467 -2.28 -12.17 14.58
N GLN A 468 -1.63 -11.72 15.68
CA GLN A 468 -2.27 -10.75 16.58
C GLN A 468 -2.30 -9.35 15.94
N LEU A 469 -1.28 -8.99 15.19
CA LEU A 469 -1.21 -7.73 14.45
C LEU A 469 -2.34 -7.63 13.44
N VAL A 470 -2.51 -8.62 12.58
CA VAL A 470 -3.60 -8.69 11.60
C VAL A 470 -4.97 -8.60 12.28
N ALA A 471 -5.18 -9.34 13.38
CA ALA A 471 -6.42 -9.28 14.13
C ALA A 471 -6.67 -7.89 14.75
N ASN A 472 -5.63 -7.19 15.19
CA ASN A 472 -5.73 -5.83 15.72
C ASN A 472 -6.09 -4.83 14.63
N ILE A 473 -5.44 -4.89 13.48
CA ILE A 473 -5.72 -4.04 12.31
C ILE A 473 -7.18 -4.17 11.91
N MET A 474 -7.66 -5.39 11.70
CA MET A 474 -9.06 -5.64 11.32
C MET A 474 -10.04 -5.08 12.36
N ARG A 475 -9.71 -5.19 13.65
CA ARG A 475 -10.53 -4.64 14.72
C ARG A 475 -10.53 -3.12 14.70
N THR A 476 -9.41 -2.49 14.40
CA THR A 476 -9.31 -1.02 14.27
C THR A 476 -10.26 -0.52 13.19
N TRP A 477 -10.23 -1.10 12.01
CA TRP A 477 -11.11 -0.70 10.90
C TRP A 477 -12.59 -0.86 11.24
N TYR A 478 -12.97 -1.94 11.91
CA TYR A 478 -14.36 -2.13 12.37
C TYR A 478 -14.76 -1.11 13.45
N ASN A 479 -13.85 -0.78 14.37
CA ASN A 479 -14.10 0.24 15.40
C ASN A 479 -14.27 1.63 14.81
N ASP A 480 -13.57 1.94 13.72
CA ASP A 480 -13.68 3.21 12.99
C ASP A 480 -14.94 3.31 12.13
N GLY A 481 -15.68 2.22 12.01
CA GLY A 481 -17.02 2.22 11.46
C GLY A 481 -17.18 1.50 10.12
N VAL A 482 -16.19 0.74 9.66
CA VAL A 482 -16.35 -0.15 8.49
C VAL A 482 -17.41 -1.19 8.83
N PRO A 483 -18.46 -1.33 8.01
CA PRO A 483 -19.48 -2.36 8.24
C PRO A 483 -18.89 -3.77 8.19
N THR A 484 -19.25 -4.64 9.13
CA THR A 484 -18.76 -6.03 9.18
C THR A 484 -19.14 -6.88 7.96
N THR A 485 -20.04 -6.39 7.12
CA THR A 485 -20.46 -7.03 5.87
C THR A 485 -19.72 -6.51 4.65
N MET A 486 -18.89 -5.47 4.82
CA MET A 486 -18.11 -4.89 3.74
C MET A 486 -16.87 -5.75 3.48
N PRO A 487 -16.61 -6.13 2.21
CA PRO A 487 -15.36 -6.81 1.88
C PRO A 487 -14.14 -6.02 2.30
N MET A 488 -13.19 -6.70 2.97
CA MET A 488 -11.93 -6.17 3.42
C MET A 488 -10.82 -6.74 2.54
N LEU A 489 -10.12 -5.87 1.82
CA LEU A 489 -9.06 -6.27 0.88
C LEU A 489 -7.72 -5.69 1.32
N ILE A 490 -6.68 -6.51 1.31
CA ILE A 490 -5.30 -6.03 1.35
C ILE A 490 -4.81 -6.03 -0.11
N THR A 491 -4.80 -4.85 -0.72
CA THR A 491 -4.57 -4.71 -2.16
C THR A 491 -3.11 -4.58 -2.54
N GLU A 492 -2.24 -4.43 -1.54
CA GLU A 492 -0.80 -4.53 -1.68
C GLU A 492 -0.19 -5.07 -0.39
N SER A 493 0.73 -6.03 -0.50
CA SER A 493 1.38 -6.59 0.69
C SER A 493 2.72 -7.25 0.43
N ASN A 494 3.67 -6.95 1.26
CA ASN A 494 4.89 -7.72 1.47
C ASN A 494 5.37 -7.49 2.92
N LEU A 495 6.44 -8.16 3.29
CA LEU A 495 7.02 -8.17 4.63
C LEU A 495 7.41 -6.77 5.14
N SER A 496 7.80 -5.86 4.25
CA SER A 496 8.34 -4.54 4.59
C SER A 496 8.12 -3.57 3.42
N PRO A 497 7.96 -2.26 3.68
CA PRO A 497 7.80 -1.25 2.62
C PRO A 497 9.09 -0.98 1.82
N ARG A 498 10.20 -1.59 2.20
CA ARG A 498 11.47 -1.54 1.46
C ARG A 498 12.06 -2.94 1.34
N ALA A 499 12.78 -3.18 0.25
CA ALA A 499 13.46 -4.44 0.02
C ALA A 499 14.41 -4.78 1.17
N THR A 500 14.35 -6.02 1.65
CA THR A 500 15.19 -6.52 2.75
C THR A 500 15.53 -7.98 2.53
N GLU A 501 16.64 -8.42 3.09
CA GLU A 501 17.09 -9.82 2.99
C GLU A 501 16.09 -10.82 3.57
N SER A 502 15.32 -10.41 4.60
CA SER A 502 14.28 -11.26 5.21
C SER A 502 13.17 -11.63 4.23
N MET A 503 12.98 -10.91 3.12
CA MET A 503 12.05 -11.31 2.05
C MET A 503 12.53 -12.55 1.30
N MET A 504 13.82 -12.79 1.27
CA MET A 504 14.44 -13.85 0.45
C MET A 504 14.74 -15.10 1.25
N ASP A 505 14.90 -15.02 2.57
CA ASP A 505 15.19 -16.16 3.43
C ASP A 505 13.93 -16.89 3.93
N MET A 506 14.10 -17.88 4.82
CA MET A 506 12.95 -18.62 5.40
C MET A 506 11.98 -17.74 6.17
N PHE A 507 12.44 -16.60 6.72
CA PHE A 507 11.57 -15.65 7.41
C PHE A 507 10.43 -15.17 6.51
N GLY A 508 10.76 -14.74 5.27
CA GLY A 508 9.76 -14.26 4.31
C GLY A 508 8.73 -15.32 3.92
N GLY A 509 9.18 -16.57 3.76
CA GLY A 509 8.28 -17.69 3.46
C GLY A 509 7.32 -18.02 4.61
N LEU A 510 7.83 -18.06 5.84
CA LEU A 510 7.03 -18.31 7.05
C LEU A 510 6.04 -17.17 7.31
N TRP A 511 6.52 -15.92 7.19
CA TRP A 511 5.66 -14.75 7.30
C TRP A 511 4.49 -14.80 6.32
N LEU A 512 4.75 -15.07 5.03
CA LEU A 512 3.70 -15.09 4.01
C LEU A 512 2.62 -16.14 4.33
N ALA A 513 3.01 -17.34 4.76
CA ALA A 513 2.06 -18.39 5.11
C ALA A 513 1.22 -18.01 6.34
N ASP A 514 1.86 -17.47 7.37
CA ASP A 514 1.21 -17.09 8.63
C ASP A 514 0.29 -15.88 8.44
N TYR A 515 0.74 -14.88 7.69
CA TYR A 515 -0.03 -13.69 7.32
C TYR A 515 -1.30 -14.05 6.54
N ILE A 516 -1.17 -14.83 5.45
CA ILE A 516 -2.33 -15.26 4.63
C ILE A 516 -3.32 -16.06 5.50
N GLY A 517 -2.80 -17.01 6.27
CA GLY A 517 -3.63 -17.83 7.15
C GLY A 517 -4.37 -17.00 8.18
N SER A 518 -3.71 -16.08 8.86
CA SER A 518 -4.30 -15.24 9.90
C SER A 518 -5.30 -14.24 9.35
N PHE A 519 -5.03 -13.61 8.20
CA PHE A 519 -5.96 -12.67 7.57
C PHE A 519 -7.26 -13.35 7.15
N LEU A 520 -7.17 -14.55 6.54
CA LEU A 520 -8.35 -15.32 6.18
C LEU A 520 -9.13 -15.79 7.42
N ASP A 521 -8.42 -16.16 8.49
CA ASP A 521 -9.07 -16.62 9.75
C ASP A 521 -9.87 -15.52 10.45
N VAL A 522 -9.47 -14.25 10.31
CA VAL A 522 -10.23 -13.11 10.84
C VAL A 522 -11.29 -12.56 9.87
N GLY A 523 -11.57 -13.27 8.79
CA GLY A 523 -12.64 -12.94 7.84
C GLY A 523 -12.21 -12.03 6.68
N GLY A 524 -10.93 -11.90 6.40
CA GLY A 524 -10.42 -11.17 5.24
C GLY A 524 -10.93 -11.73 3.92
N ASN A 525 -11.19 -10.86 2.94
CA ASN A 525 -11.87 -11.23 1.69
C ASN A 525 -10.94 -11.26 0.47
N GLY A 526 -9.81 -10.57 0.51
CA GLY A 526 -8.84 -10.57 -0.58
C GLY A 526 -7.47 -10.10 -0.14
N VAL A 527 -6.44 -10.77 -0.63
CA VAL A 527 -5.03 -10.44 -0.42
C VAL A 527 -4.32 -10.40 -1.76
N TYR A 528 -3.47 -9.41 -1.95
CA TYR A 528 -2.69 -9.25 -3.16
C TYR A 528 -1.20 -9.12 -2.82
N TYR A 529 -0.46 -10.16 -3.20
CA TYR A 529 0.99 -10.23 -3.01
C TYR A 529 1.72 -9.19 -3.87
N PHE A 530 2.59 -8.41 -3.30
CA PHE A 530 3.44 -7.46 -4.00
C PHE A 530 4.91 -7.94 -3.96
N HIS A 531 5.62 -8.05 -5.07
CA HIS A 531 5.29 -7.64 -6.42
C HIS A 531 5.19 -8.89 -7.32
N TYR A 532 4.18 -8.95 -8.20
CA TYR A 532 3.93 -10.16 -9.01
C TYR A 532 4.96 -10.39 -10.10
N LEU A 533 5.39 -9.34 -10.80
CA LEU A 533 6.46 -9.46 -11.77
C LEU A 533 7.82 -9.48 -11.08
N PRO A 534 8.80 -10.25 -11.61
CA PRO A 534 10.12 -10.30 -11.01
C PRO A 534 10.82 -8.95 -11.10
N LEU A 535 11.41 -8.53 -10.00
CA LEU A 535 12.16 -7.30 -9.85
C LEU A 535 13.63 -7.59 -9.58
N LYS A 536 14.50 -6.66 -9.96
CA LYS A 536 15.91 -6.73 -9.60
C LYS A 536 16.08 -6.55 -8.09
N MET A 537 17.15 -7.14 -7.57
CA MET A 537 17.55 -6.87 -6.19
C MET A 537 17.88 -5.39 -6.01
N GLU A 538 17.43 -4.85 -4.91
CA GLU A 538 17.71 -3.49 -4.45
C GLU A 538 18.57 -3.52 -3.20
N GLU A 539 19.26 -2.42 -2.91
CA GLU A 539 19.98 -2.25 -1.66
C GLU A 539 18.96 -1.99 -0.53
N GLY A 540 19.01 -2.84 0.48
CA GLY A 540 18.25 -2.67 1.70
C GLY A 540 19.06 -1.97 2.80
N CYS A 541 18.55 -2.04 4.03
CA CYS A 541 19.22 -1.45 5.20
C CYS A 541 20.55 -2.14 5.51
N ASN A 542 21.53 -1.34 5.95
CA ASN A 542 22.81 -1.85 6.45
C ASN A 542 23.61 -2.67 5.42
N GLY A 543 23.46 -2.38 4.13
CA GLY A 543 24.14 -3.11 3.08
C GLY A 543 23.55 -4.50 2.79
N SER A 544 22.34 -4.78 3.30
CA SER A 544 21.57 -5.95 2.85
C SER A 544 21.03 -5.73 1.44
N GLN A 545 20.59 -6.80 0.82
CA GLN A 545 19.94 -6.77 -0.49
C GLN A 545 18.62 -7.51 -0.40
N GLY A 546 17.62 -7.06 -1.16
CA GLY A 546 16.32 -7.70 -1.21
C GLY A 546 15.59 -7.44 -2.52
N THR A 547 14.48 -8.14 -2.72
CA THR A 547 13.54 -7.89 -3.81
C THR A 547 12.12 -8.19 -3.35
N PHE A 548 11.18 -7.42 -3.82
CA PHE A 548 9.76 -7.70 -3.64
C PHE A 548 9.27 -8.87 -4.48
N GLY A 549 10.04 -9.26 -5.51
CA GLY A 549 9.69 -10.38 -6.38
C GLY A 549 9.89 -11.74 -5.73
N MET A 550 9.25 -12.75 -6.30
CA MET A 550 9.37 -14.16 -5.88
C MET A 550 10.58 -14.87 -6.47
N PHE A 551 11.38 -14.20 -7.29
CA PHE A 551 12.51 -14.76 -8.01
C PHE A 551 13.67 -13.76 -8.03
N THR A 552 14.91 -14.27 -8.00
CA THR A 552 16.04 -13.47 -8.42
C THR A 552 16.10 -13.40 -9.94
N VAL A 553 16.58 -12.28 -10.48
CA VAL A 553 16.73 -12.06 -11.91
C VAL A 553 18.10 -11.52 -12.26
N ASN A 554 18.55 -11.84 -13.45
CA ASN A 554 19.77 -11.25 -14.02
C ASN A 554 19.55 -9.82 -14.55
N ALA A 555 20.59 -9.23 -15.12
CA ALA A 555 20.53 -7.87 -15.67
C ALA A 555 19.43 -7.68 -16.74
N ASP A 556 19.04 -8.75 -17.42
CA ASP A 556 18.04 -8.79 -18.49
C ASP A 556 16.66 -9.28 -18.02
N TYR A 557 16.40 -9.31 -16.71
CA TYR A 557 15.16 -9.80 -16.08
C TYR A 557 14.87 -11.29 -16.36
N GLY A 558 15.86 -12.05 -16.82
CA GLY A 558 15.74 -13.50 -16.86
C GLY A 558 15.75 -14.10 -15.46
N ILE A 559 14.78 -14.96 -15.15
CA ILE A 559 14.67 -15.63 -13.85
C ILE A 559 15.90 -16.52 -13.63
N GLU A 560 16.52 -16.43 -12.46
CA GLU A 560 17.66 -17.23 -12.06
C GLU A 560 17.31 -18.26 -10.99
N GLN A 561 16.68 -17.82 -9.89
CA GLN A 561 16.32 -18.70 -8.78
C GLN A 561 14.98 -18.32 -8.16
N PRO A 562 14.15 -19.30 -7.74
CA PRO A 562 13.00 -19.06 -6.89
C PRO A 562 13.43 -18.72 -5.45
N LEU A 563 12.65 -17.88 -4.79
CA LEU A 563 12.86 -17.46 -3.41
C LEU A 563 11.89 -18.16 -2.44
N SER A 564 12.09 -18.00 -1.14
CA SER A 564 11.26 -18.65 -0.10
C SER A 564 9.77 -18.32 -0.25
N GLN A 565 9.44 -17.09 -0.61
CA GLN A 565 8.05 -16.65 -0.82
C GLN A 565 7.39 -17.32 -2.03
N TYR A 566 8.14 -17.68 -3.07
CA TYR A 566 7.64 -18.51 -4.17
C TYR A 566 7.17 -19.88 -3.68
N PHE A 567 8.00 -20.56 -2.88
CA PHE A 567 7.64 -21.86 -2.34
C PHE A 567 6.49 -21.78 -1.34
N ALA A 568 6.48 -20.75 -0.47
CA ALA A 568 5.36 -20.48 0.42
C ALA A 568 4.06 -20.24 -0.36
N SER A 569 4.12 -19.48 -1.47
CA SER A 569 2.99 -19.28 -2.38
C SER A 569 2.45 -20.60 -2.91
N ARG A 570 3.32 -21.50 -3.31
CA ARG A 570 2.91 -22.84 -3.77
C ARG A 570 2.32 -23.70 -2.67
N MET A 571 2.89 -23.63 -1.44
CA MET A 571 2.31 -24.31 -0.26
C MET A 571 0.88 -23.82 0.01
N ILE A 572 0.62 -22.52 -0.12
CA ILE A 572 -0.69 -21.93 0.08
C ILE A 572 -1.63 -22.33 -1.07
N ASN A 573 -1.26 -22.05 -2.31
CA ASN A 573 -2.16 -22.11 -3.46
C ASN A 573 -2.45 -23.52 -3.96
N TYR A 574 -1.52 -24.48 -3.78
CA TYR A 574 -1.68 -25.82 -4.33
C TYR A 574 -1.72 -26.91 -3.26
N GLU A 575 -1.00 -26.72 -2.15
CA GLU A 575 -0.98 -27.74 -1.10
C GLU A 575 -2.10 -27.53 -0.08
N TRP A 576 -2.22 -26.33 0.49
CA TRP A 576 -3.25 -26.03 1.47
C TRP A 576 -4.62 -25.89 0.84
N LEU A 577 -4.71 -25.16 -0.26
CA LEU A 577 -5.98 -24.91 -0.96
C LEU A 577 -6.10 -25.79 -2.21
N GLN A 578 -7.31 -25.91 -2.72
CA GLN A 578 -7.56 -26.48 -4.03
C GLN A 578 -7.64 -25.34 -5.04
N HIS A 579 -6.75 -25.36 -6.00
CA HIS A 579 -6.59 -24.32 -7.01
C HIS A 579 -7.65 -24.41 -8.11
N ASP A 580 -8.90 -24.31 -7.70
CA ASP A 580 -10.07 -24.29 -8.60
C ASP A 580 -11.00 -23.12 -8.22
N GLY A 581 -12.07 -22.92 -8.98
CA GLY A 581 -13.05 -21.87 -8.74
C GLY A 581 -14.08 -22.18 -7.64
N ALA A 582 -13.86 -23.19 -6.80
CA ALA A 582 -14.83 -23.63 -5.80
C ALA A 582 -14.57 -23.03 -4.40
N SER A 583 -15.64 -22.92 -3.62
CA SER A 583 -15.59 -22.32 -2.28
C SER A 583 -14.93 -23.24 -1.26
N HIS A 584 -14.04 -22.69 -0.45
CA HIS A 584 -13.46 -23.27 0.74
C HIS A 584 -14.15 -22.73 1.99
N THR A 585 -14.19 -23.52 3.05
CA THR A 585 -14.68 -23.07 4.36
C THR A 585 -13.56 -23.15 5.38
N MET A 586 -13.24 -22.03 6.01
CA MET A 586 -12.21 -21.95 7.04
C MET A 586 -12.83 -22.11 8.42
N PHE A 587 -12.10 -22.78 9.30
CA PHE A 587 -12.55 -23.09 10.65
C PHE A 587 -11.46 -22.72 11.66
N PRO A 588 -11.85 -22.27 12.87
CA PRO A 588 -10.90 -21.93 13.92
C PRO A 588 -10.00 -23.12 14.29
N SER A 589 -8.73 -22.87 14.46
CA SER A 589 -7.80 -23.87 14.94
C SER A 589 -6.87 -23.28 16.01
N THR A 590 -6.42 -24.10 16.96
CA THR A 590 -5.58 -23.63 18.07
C THR A 590 -4.12 -23.66 17.67
N GLY A 591 -3.39 -22.57 17.96
CA GLY A 591 -1.93 -22.60 18.02
C GLY A 591 -1.44 -23.45 19.18
N THR A 592 -0.19 -23.86 19.10
CA THR A 592 0.41 -24.68 20.15
C THR A 592 1.90 -24.39 20.28
N TYR A 593 2.52 -24.92 21.35
CA TYR A 593 3.88 -24.60 21.76
C TYR A 593 4.10 -23.12 22.04
N ASN A 594 4.38 -22.80 23.28
CA ASN A 594 4.70 -21.43 23.69
C ASN A 594 6.15 -21.36 24.19
N ASP A 595 6.82 -20.28 23.87
CA ASP A 595 8.13 -19.96 24.43
C ASP A 595 8.02 -19.39 25.86
N GLY A 596 9.16 -19.09 26.48
CA GLY A 596 9.20 -18.49 27.81
C GLY A 596 8.64 -17.07 27.89
N ALA A 597 8.48 -16.39 26.75
CA ALA A 597 7.88 -15.06 26.63
C ALA A 597 6.36 -15.11 26.38
N GLY A 598 5.82 -16.28 26.10
CA GLY A 598 4.39 -16.50 25.83
C GLY A 598 4.00 -16.42 24.35
N HIS A 599 4.98 -16.37 23.44
CA HIS A 599 4.71 -16.41 22.01
C HIS A 599 4.26 -17.83 21.61
N THR A 600 3.25 -17.91 20.75
CA THR A 600 2.85 -19.17 20.11
C THR A 600 3.86 -19.52 19.02
N LEU A 601 4.51 -20.67 19.13
CA LEU A 601 5.56 -21.08 18.20
C LEU A 601 5.03 -21.81 16.97
N VAL A 602 3.90 -22.50 17.09
CA VAL A 602 3.24 -23.21 15.99
C VAL A 602 1.84 -22.67 15.80
N THR A 603 1.59 -22.04 14.65
CA THR A 603 0.24 -21.64 14.21
C THR A 603 -0.38 -22.69 13.32
N SER A 604 -1.70 -22.67 13.23
CA SER A 604 -2.46 -23.64 12.42
C SER A 604 -3.66 -22.98 11.75
N TYR A 605 -3.91 -23.37 10.50
CA TYR A 605 -4.98 -22.83 9.67
C TYR A 605 -5.71 -23.99 8.99
N ALA A 606 -6.98 -24.20 9.32
CA ALA A 606 -7.74 -25.36 8.89
C ALA A 606 -8.85 -24.98 7.91
N VAL A 607 -8.92 -25.66 6.77
CA VAL A 607 -9.96 -25.48 5.77
C VAL A 607 -10.61 -26.80 5.40
N GLN A 608 -11.92 -26.76 5.18
CA GLN A 608 -12.64 -27.81 4.45
C GLN A 608 -12.62 -27.45 2.98
N ARG A 609 -12.04 -28.34 2.17
CA ARG A 609 -11.89 -28.17 0.72
C ARG A 609 -13.17 -28.59 -0.02
N PRO A 610 -13.38 -28.09 -1.24
CA PRO A 610 -14.55 -28.44 -2.06
C PRO A 610 -14.69 -29.94 -2.35
N ASP A 611 -13.59 -30.68 -2.43
CA ASP A 611 -13.57 -32.14 -2.64
C ASP A 611 -13.98 -32.93 -1.38
N GLY A 612 -14.29 -32.25 -0.29
CA GLY A 612 -14.64 -32.84 1.00
C GLY A 612 -13.49 -33.30 1.85
N THR A 613 -12.24 -33.09 1.42
CA THR A 613 -11.05 -33.29 2.25
C THR A 613 -10.83 -32.12 3.19
N TRP A 614 -10.11 -32.35 4.27
CA TRP A 614 -9.60 -31.32 5.17
C TRP A 614 -8.14 -31.07 4.91
N SER A 615 -7.78 -29.80 4.97
CA SER A 615 -6.41 -29.36 4.85
C SER A 615 -6.03 -28.48 6.05
N VAL A 616 -4.91 -28.76 6.67
CA VAL A 616 -4.38 -27.97 7.79
C VAL A 616 -2.98 -27.50 7.44
N MET A 617 -2.81 -26.20 7.32
CA MET A 617 -1.50 -25.57 7.18
C MET A 617 -0.96 -25.26 8.58
N LEU A 618 0.25 -25.70 8.85
CA LEU A 618 0.97 -25.58 10.10
C LEU A 618 2.25 -24.77 9.85
N VAL A 619 2.43 -23.68 10.58
CA VAL A 619 3.64 -22.86 10.47
C VAL A 619 4.43 -22.99 11.77
N ASN A 620 5.55 -23.72 11.72
CA ASN A 620 6.48 -23.81 12.83
C ASN A 620 7.46 -22.63 12.75
N ARG A 621 7.22 -21.62 13.59
CA ARG A 621 8.04 -20.41 13.71
C ARG A 621 9.19 -20.55 14.69
N ASP A 622 9.31 -21.70 15.37
CA ASP A 622 10.50 -21.98 16.20
C ASP A 622 11.73 -22.12 15.31
N GLN A 623 12.66 -21.20 15.45
CA GLN A 623 13.86 -21.14 14.61
C GLN A 623 14.76 -22.37 14.76
N HIS A 624 14.72 -23.02 15.93
CA HIS A 624 15.72 -23.99 16.33
C HIS A 624 15.18 -25.39 16.60
N ASN A 625 13.88 -25.52 16.93
CA ASN A 625 13.33 -26.78 17.39
C ASN A 625 12.24 -27.31 16.45
N ALA A 626 12.36 -28.59 16.13
CA ALA A 626 11.27 -29.35 15.55
C ALA A 626 10.21 -29.66 16.64
N HIS A 627 8.95 -29.68 16.23
CA HIS A 627 7.83 -30.01 17.11
C HIS A 627 7.03 -31.18 16.57
N ARG A 628 6.22 -31.82 17.44
CA ARG A 628 5.27 -32.88 17.05
C ARG A 628 3.88 -32.50 17.48
N VAL A 629 2.90 -32.70 16.61
CA VAL A 629 1.50 -32.36 16.88
C VAL A 629 0.57 -33.50 16.52
N GLY A 630 -0.40 -33.77 17.40
CA GLY A 630 -1.61 -34.50 17.07
C GLY A 630 -2.69 -33.52 16.58
N ILE A 631 -3.58 -33.94 15.69
CA ILE A 631 -4.68 -33.09 15.20
C ILE A 631 -6.01 -33.76 15.53
N VAL A 632 -6.90 -32.97 16.17
CA VAL A 632 -8.25 -33.38 16.53
C VAL A 632 -9.26 -32.41 15.98
N PHE A 633 -10.26 -32.92 15.29
CA PHE A 633 -11.38 -32.14 14.75
C PHE A 633 -12.59 -32.32 15.66
N LYS A 634 -13.00 -31.22 16.34
CA LYS A 634 -14.10 -31.23 17.31
C LYS A 634 -15.31 -30.48 16.80
N ASN A 635 -16.47 -31.09 16.91
CA ASN A 635 -17.74 -30.41 16.67
C ASN A 635 -18.49 -30.29 17.99
N SER A 636 -18.61 -29.08 18.50
CA SER A 636 -19.23 -28.79 19.80
C SER A 636 -20.75 -29.00 19.78
N ALA A 637 -21.41 -28.82 18.61
CA ALA A 637 -22.86 -29.02 18.49
C ALA A 637 -23.25 -30.49 18.53
N THR A 638 -22.46 -31.36 17.90
CA THR A 638 -22.70 -32.80 17.89
C THR A 638 -21.95 -33.57 18.96
N LYS A 639 -21.01 -32.89 19.66
CA LYS A 639 -20.09 -33.48 20.64
C LYS A 639 -19.25 -34.62 20.07
N THR A 640 -18.88 -34.52 18.79
CA THR A 640 -18.04 -35.50 18.12
C THR A 640 -16.61 -35.09 18.02
N GLU A 641 -15.69 -36.06 18.10
CA GLU A 641 -14.28 -35.90 17.81
C GLU A 641 -13.92 -36.76 16.61
N ASN A 642 -13.24 -36.16 15.64
CA ASN A 642 -12.79 -36.84 14.42
C ASN A 642 -11.27 -36.65 14.28
N TYR A 643 -10.67 -37.51 13.47
CA TYR A 643 -9.23 -37.54 13.18
C TYR A 643 -9.06 -37.79 11.68
N PHE A 644 -7.91 -37.47 11.14
CA PHE A 644 -7.55 -37.96 9.83
C PHE A 644 -7.58 -39.50 9.82
N THR A 645 -8.06 -40.08 8.72
CA THR A 645 -8.16 -41.53 8.55
C THR A 645 -7.60 -42.00 7.21
N GLY A 646 -7.01 -43.18 7.21
CA GLY A 646 -6.38 -43.74 6.02
C GLY A 646 -5.03 -43.10 5.71
N THR A 647 -4.91 -42.50 4.54
CA THR A 647 -3.70 -41.79 4.11
C THR A 647 -3.88 -40.29 4.26
N VAL A 648 -2.83 -39.61 4.72
CA VAL A 648 -2.69 -38.16 4.82
C VAL A 648 -1.55 -37.75 3.90
N ASP A 649 -1.86 -36.93 2.90
CA ASP A 649 -0.82 -36.31 2.08
C ASP A 649 -0.20 -35.15 2.87
N ALA A 650 1.11 -35.11 2.90
CA ALA A 650 1.90 -34.12 3.62
C ALA A 650 2.86 -33.43 2.68
N ALA A 651 2.87 -32.09 2.71
CA ALA A 651 3.86 -31.28 2.02
C ALA A 651 4.70 -30.50 3.04
N TYR A 652 6.01 -30.43 2.80
CA TYR A 652 6.99 -29.81 3.70
C TYR A 652 7.83 -28.80 2.95
N PHE A 653 7.94 -27.60 3.53
CA PHE A 653 8.88 -26.58 3.10
C PHE A 653 9.60 -25.99 4.31
N GLY A 654 10.92 -26.05 4.33
CA GLY A 654 11.73 -25.62 5.44
C GLY A 654 13.23 -25.61 5.08
N PRO A 655 14.14 -25.50 6.07
CA PRO A 655 15.59 -25.37 5.84
C PRO A 655 16.25 -26.55 5.08
N GLU A 656 15.62 -27.72 5.04
CA GLU A 656 16.09 -28.84 4.22
C GLU A 656 15.82 -28.64 2.71
N GLN A 657 14.81 -27.84 2.37
CA GLN A 657 14.40 -27.56 1.00
C GLN A 657 14.91 -26.20 0.52
N TYR A 658 15.14 -25.25 1.42
CA TYR A 658 15.54 -23.90 1.05
C TYR A 658 16.48 -23.29 2.08
N LYS A 659 17.58 -22.70 1.59
CA LYS A 659 18.49 -21.94 2.43
C LYS A 659 19.06 -20.77 1.66
N TRP A 660 18.82 -19.56 2.14
CA TRP A 660 19.41 -18.36 1.60
C TRP A 660 20.83 -18.14 2.12
N HIS A 661 21.75 -17.81 1.21
CA HIS A 661 23.11 -17.37 1.51
C HIS A 661 23.22 -15.89 1.17
N PRO A 662 23.44 -15.00 2.18
CA PRO A 662 23.42 -13.57 1.97
C PRO A 662 24.54 -13.09 1.05
N ALA A 663 24.35 -11.91 0.47
CA ALA A 663 25.34 -11.22 -0.32
C ALA A 663 26.62 -10.99 0.49
N GLN A 664 27.77 -11.19 -0.13
CA GLN A 664 29.08 -11.00 0.51
C GLN A 664 29.75 -9.77 -0.06
N GLN A 665 30.24 -8.90 0.81
CA GLN A 665 31.03 -7.74 0.40
C GLN A 665 32.33 -8.17 -0.28
N ILE A 666 32.59 -7.68 -1.49
CA ILE A 666 33.78 -8.06 -2.28
C ILE A 666 34.98 -7.21 -1.94
N VAL A 667 34.78 -5.99 -1.41
CA VAL A 667 35.83 -5.00 -1.17
C VAL A 667 36.01 -4.74 0.32
N ASP A 668 37.30 -4.75 0.77
CA ASP A 668 37.69 -4.30 2.10
C ASP A 668 37.17 -2.88 2.38
N PRO A 669 36.39 -2.66 3.45
CA PRO A 669 35.83 -1.36 3.81
C PRO A 669 36.90 -0.26 3.97
N SER A 670 38.16 -0.64 4.21
CA SER A 670 39.29 0.30 4.32
C SER A 670 39.69 0.95 2.99
N HIS A 671 39.14 0.50 1.87
CA HIS A 671 39.48 0.97 0.52
C HIS A 671 38.28 1.55 -0.23
N PHE A 672 37.28 2.09 0.47
CA PHE A 672 36.18 2.80 -0.19
C PHE A 672 36.69 4.02 -0.96
N PRO A 673 36.54 4.06 -2.30
CA PRO A 673 36.65 5.32 -3.00
C PRO A 673 35.50 6.23 -2.58
N LEU A 674 35.78 7.51 -2.34
CA LEU A 674 34.82 8.56 -1.95
C LEU A 674 33.75 8.88 -3.03
N GLU A 675 33.72 8.15 -4.14
CA GLU A 675 32.73 8.25 -5.21
C GLU A 675 31.79 7.03 -5.15
N PRO A 676 30.46 7.20 -5.12
CA PRO A 676 29.53 6.10 -5.08
C PRO A 676 29.46 5.38 -6.44
N LYS A 677 30.19 4.28 -6.58
CA LYS A 677 29.79 3.25 -7.54
C LYS A 677 28.52 2.58 -6.99
N SER A 678 27.61 2.20 -7.87
CA SER A 678 26.40 1.49 -7.46
C SER A 678 26.75 0.45 -6.38
N PRO A 679 26.15 0.50 -5.19
CA PRO A 679 26.49 -0.39 -4.07
C PRO A 679 26.46 -1.86 -4.45
N LEU A 680 25.54 -2.27 -5.32
CA LEU A 680 25.38 -3.64 -5.83
C LEU A 680 26.62 -4.18 -6.57
N GLN A 681 27.47 -3.30 -7.13
CA GLN A 681 28.72 -3.71 -7.78
C GLN A 681 29.84 -4.11 -6.80
N GLN A 682 29.63 -3.86 -5.51
CA GLN A 682 30.62 -4.13 -4.45
C GLN A 682 30.36 -5.44 -3.72
N TYR A 683 29.29 -6.17 -4.05
CA TYR A 683 28.90 -7.42 -3.40
C TYR A 683 28.88 -8.59 -4.36
N LYS A 684 29.29 -9.76 -3.86
CA LYS A 684 28.91 -11.02 -4.49
C LYS A 684 27.42 -11.24 -4.19
N PRO A 685 26.56 -11.41 -5.21
CA PRO A 685 25.13 -11.60 -4.98
C PRO A 685 24.84 -12.73 -4.01
N GLY A 686 23.78 -12.59 -3.21
CA GLY A 686 23.21 -13.68 -2.44
C GLY A 686 22.58 -14.73 -3.37
N TYR A 687 22.44 -15.95 -2.88
CA TYR A 687 21.85 -17.07 -3.62
C TYR A 687 21.18 -18.05 -2.68
N ALA A 688 20.28 -18.88 -3.22
CA ALA A 688 19.64 -19.95 -2.48
C ALA A 688 20.32 -21.30 -2.79
N GLU A 689 20.67 -22.07 -1.76
CA GLU A 689 21.17 -23.44 -1.87
C GLU A 689 20.94 -24.21 -0.54
N PRO A 690 20.05 -25.23 -0.51
CA PRO A 690 19.15 -25.67 -1.59
C PRO A 690 18.12 -24.61 -1.97
N ASP A 691 17.49 -24.76 -3.16
CA ASP A 691 16.46 -23.89 -3.72
C ASP A 691 15.20 -24.68 -4.16
N GLY A 692 14.81 -25.67 -3.38
CA GLY A 692 13.67 -26.56 -3.58
C GLY A 692 14.07 -28.00 -3.93
N PRO A 693 13.10 -28.80 -4.34
CA PRO A 693 11.66 -28.58 -4.37
C PRO A 693 10.98 -28.76 -3.01
N ILE A 694 9.65 -28.43 -2.93
CA ILE A 694 8.77 -28.85 -1.82
C ILE A 694 8.84 -30.39 -1.69
N LYS A 695 8.97 -30.89 -0.47
CA LYS A 695 9.03 -32.32 -0.18
C LYS A 695 7.62 -32.84 0.08
N GLU A 696 7.21 -33.86 -0.64
CA GLU A 696 5.94 -34.55 -0.46
C GLU A 696 6.12 -35.88 0.24
N ALA A 697 5.16 -36.27 1.04
CA ALA A 697 5.10 -37.56 1.73
C ALA A 697 3.65 -38.02 1.93
N THR A 698 3.49 -39.32 2.10
CA THR A 698 2.22 -39.92 2.50
C THR A 698 2.36 -40.54 3.87
N LEU A 699 1.51 -40.11 4.81
CA LEU A 699 1.55 -40.51 6.20
C LEU A 699 0.28 -41.30 6.58
N PRO A 700 0.30 -42.11 7.64
CA PRO A 700 -0.90 -42.71 8.17
C PRO A 700 -1.77 -41.64 8.85
N GLY A 701 -3.09 -41.81 8.78
CA GLY A 701 -4.07 -41.01 9.53
C GLY A 701 -4.82 -41.89 10.51
N ASP A 702 -4.61 -41.65 11.80
CA ASP A 702 -5.38 -42.24 12.89
C ASP A 702 -5.31 -41.34 14.15
N ARG A 703 -6.01 -41.74 15.21
CA ARG A 703 -6.07 -40.97 16.46
C ARG A 703 -4.72 -40.81 17.14
N SER A 704 -3.82 -41.73 16.95
CA SER A 704 -2.50 -41.78 17.63
C SER A 704 -1.38 -41.15 16.80
N THR A 705 -1.66 -40.74 15.57
CA THR A 705 -0.64 -40.20 14.67
C THR A 705 -0.18 -38.82 15.15
N GLU A 706 1.11 -38.71 15.32
CA GLU A 706 1.81 -37.45 15.56
C GLU A 706 2.55 -37.04 14.28
N TYR A 707 2.34 -35.79 13.89
CA TYR A 707 2.98 -35.21 12.70
C TYR A 707 4.18 -34.37 13.12
N GLU A 708 5.30 -34.59 12.46
CA GLU A 708 6.54 -33.85 12.72
C GLU A 708 6.55 -32.54 11.96
N LEU A 709 6.91 -31.46 12.63
CA LEU A 709 7.07 -30.13 12.08
C LEU A 709 8.54 -29.73 12.24
N PRO A 710 9.36 -29.79 11.19
CA PRO A 710 10.74 -29.32 11.25
C PRO A 710 10.83 -27.87 11.76
N ALA A 711 11.95 -27.48 12.35
CA ALA A 711 12.20 -26.10 12.73
C ALA A 711 12.07 -25.18 11.53
N SER A 712 11.56 -23.97 11.72
CA SER A 712 11.39 -22.96 10.66
C SER A 712 10.71 -23.53 9.41
N SER A 713 9.52 -24.14 9.53
CA SER A 713 8.90 -24.83 8.39
C SER A 713 7.40 -24.54 8.24
N ILE A 714 6.95 -24.68 7.01
CA ILE A 714 5.54 -24.78 6.64
C ILE A 714 5.23 -26.24 6.34
N VAL A 715 4.21 -26.80 6.99
CA VAL A 715 3.75 -28.16 6.75
C VAL A 715 2.26 -28.11 6.43
N VAL A 716 1.86 -28.74 5.33
CA VAL A 716 0.44 -28.89 4.98
C VAL A 716 0.05 -30.36 5.04
N LEU A 717 -1.00 -30.65 5.78
CA LEU A 717 -1.57 -32.00 5.92
C LEU A 717 -2.95 -32.04 5.28
N ARG A 718 -3.19 -33.00 4.38
CA ARG A 718 -4.48 -33.17 3.67
C ARG A 718 -4.99 -34.59 3.84
N GLY A 719 -6.25 -34.72 4.22
CA GLY A 719 -6.83 -36.04 4.41
C GLY A 719 -8.34 -36.02 4.60
N LYS A 720 -8.91 -37.22 4.73
CA LYS A 720 -10.32 -37.41 5.09
C LYS A 720 -10.46 -37.65 6.57
N LEU A 721 -11.56 -37.22 7.15
CA LEU A 721 -11.86 -37.53 8.54
C LEU A 721 -12.54 -38.91 8.62
N ASN A 722 -12.34 -39.58 9.76
CA ASN A 722 -13.13 -40.79 10.05
C ASN A 722 -14.61 -40.47 10.07
N SER A 723 -15.41 -41.21 9.32
CA SER A 723 -16.84 -41.17 9.47
C SER A 723 -17.17 -41.86 10.81
N ASN A 724 -17.63 -41.12 11.82
CA ASN A 724 -18.26 -41.77 12.97
C ASN A 724 -19.43 -42.59 12.42
N GLY A 725 -19.26 -43.91 12.38
CA GLY A 725 -20.30 -44.85 11.98
C GLY A 725 -21.55 -44.53 12.82
N LYS A 726 -22.72 -44.46 12.09
CA LYS A 726 -24.00 -44.46 12.73
C LYS A 726 -24.17 -45.73 13.55
#